data_f29cf52ec1fd58f7b124a8b52dc7e8fc
#
_entry.id   f29cf52ec1fd58f7b124a8b52dc7e8fc
#
_cell.length_a   1.000
_cell.length_b   1.000
_cell.length_c   1.000
_cell.angle_alpha   90.00
_cell.angle_beta   90.00
_cell.angle_gamma   90.00
#
_symmetry.space_group_name_H-M   'P 1'
#
loop_
_entity.id
_entity.type
_entity.pdbx_description
1 polymer ?
#
loop_
_entity_poly.entity_id
_entity_poly.type
_entity_poly.pdbx_seq_one_letter_code
_entity_poly.pdbx_strand_id
1 'polypeptide(L)'
;MVKSAPPPIASRKPSKVEGIKENSNFLREPVATEILQDTTHFSEDAIQILKFHGSYQQDNRDNRVKGQEKDYQFMLRTKNPGGFIPPQLYLALDKLADEYGNHTLRVTTRQGFQLHGILKKNLKTAIATIVKNLGSTLGACGDINRNVMAPPVPFKNRLEYQYAWEYAQNVADLLSPLTGAYYEIWLDGEKVISGEENPEVKAARQRNGTGTIIHDNEEPIYGTHYMPRKFKVSVTVPGDNSVDLYSQDLTLVVITNKKGKLEGFNIFAGGGLGRTHNKEETFARIADPICYVAKDDVYDLVKAIVATQRDYGDRTDRRHARLKYLLHDWGVDQFRTKVEEYFGKPVAPFKSLPEFKYHDFLGWNEQGDGKLFLGISIDNGRVKDEGSLQLKTALREIVEQFNLPIRLTPHQNLIFCDIEPDHKQAIQDILTRCGIVSDPSTIEPLVRYAMACPALPTCGLAITESERAIPGILERIRTLLDQVGLQNEHFVVRMTGCPNGCARPYMAELGFVGSAPESYQLWLGGSPNQTRLALPYMERLHHNDLETQLEPIFVYFKKLRQSGESFGDFCDRVGFDAIREFAAQYESQTAPETGITDDSDGLVETMADSTTAPITEESEAQEVAIANTTVASSKTRRRVSLQHDIYSKVKETAARQGKSMTQLVNEAVEIYLKNLS
;
A
#
# COMPACT_ATOMS: atom_id res chain seq x y z
N MET A 1 -35.13 -14.32 6.47
CA MET A 1 -34.84 -14.54 7.90
C MET A 1 -33.72 -13.58 8.28
N VAL A 2 -33.98 -12.56 9.08
CA VAL A 2 -32.97 -11.65 9.60
C VAL A 2 -32.10 -12.46 10.56
N LYS A 3 -30.83 -12.68 10.22
CA LYS A 3 -29.88 -13.29 11.15
C LYS A 3 -29.76 -12.35 12.34
N SER A 4 -30.11 -12.84 13.54
CA SER A 4 -29.89 -12.11 14.78
C SER A 4 -28.42 -11.71 14.89
N ALA A 5 -28.16 -10.47 15.37
CA ALA A 5 -26.78 -10.02 15.63
C ALA A 5 -26.04 -11.10 16.43
N PRO A 6 -24.79 -11.44 16.05
CA PRO A 6 -24.02 -12.35 16.88
C PRO A 6 -23.89 -11.74 18.29
N PRO A 7 -23.92 -12.59 19.34
CA PRO A 7 -23.80 -12.11 20.71
C PRO A 7 -22.51 -11.28 20.86
N PRO A 8 -22.50 -10.29 21.76
CA PRO A 8 -21.30 -9.55 22.10
C PRO A 8 -20.17 -10.52 22.39
N ILE A 9 -18.94 -10.19 21.97
CA ILE A 9 -17.73 -11.05 21.91
C ILE A 9 -17.32 -11.67 23.26
N ALA A 10 -18.09 -11.52 24.30
CA ALA A 10 -17.85 -12.01 25.65
C ALA A 10 -17.65 -13.54 25.79
N SER A 11 -17.91 -14.35 24.77
CA SER A 11 -17.85 -15.82 24.85
C SER A 11 -16.64 -16.49 24.17
N ARG A 12 -15.80 -15.75 23.43
CA ARG A 12 -14.62 -16.31 22.74
C ARG A 12 -13.34 -15.73 23.32
N LYS A 13 -12.28 -16.55 23.45
CA LYS A 13 -10.99 -16.10 23.95
C LYS A 13 -10.40 -15.05 23.01
N PRO A 14 -10.08 -13.82 23.49
CA PRO A 14 -9.44 -12.79 22.69
C PRO A 14 -8.07 -13.23 22.14
N SER A 15 -7.64 -12.64 21.03
CA SER A 15 -6.31 -12.87 20.48
C SER A 15 -5.23 -12.37 21.46
N LYS A 16 -4.02 -12.97 21.43
CA LYS A 16 -2.87 -12.55 22.28
C LYS A 16 -2.65 -11.04 22.25
N VAL A 17 -2.85 -10.38 21.11
CA VAL A 17 -2.62 -8.94 20.94
C VAL A 17 -3.59 -8.08 21.77
N GLU A 18 -4.79 -8.55 22.06
CA GLU A 18 -5.73 -7.83 22.92
C GLU A 18 -5.18 -7.74 24.34
N GLY A 19 -4.64 -8.84 24.90
CA GLY A 19 -3.97 -8.82 26.21
C GLY A 19 -2.70 -7.96 26.22
N ILE A 20 -1.91 -7.93 25.14
CA ILE A 20 -0.75 -7.04 25.05
C ILE A 20 -1.19 -5.56 25.12
N LYS A 21 -2.27 -5.17 24.42
CA LYS A 21 -2.80 -3.80 24.47
C LYS A 21 -3.31 -3.44 25.86
N GLU A 22 -4.07 -4.32 26.47
CA GLU A 22 -4.63 -4.13 27.83
C GLU A 22 -3.54 -3.92 28.87
N ASN A 23 -2.47 -4.73 28.80
CA ASN A 23 -1.35 -4.67 29.73
C ASN A 23 -0.31 -3.59 29.38
N SER A 24 -0.52 -2.82 28.33
CA SER A 24 0.45 -1.81 27.87
C SER A 24 0.51 -0.53 28.68
N ASN A 25 -0.34 -0.39 29.70
CA ASN A 25 -0.49 0.86 30.44
C ASN A 25 -0.64 2.05 29.48
N PHE A 26 -1.69 2.00 28.64
CA PHE A 26 -1.99 3.01 27.61
C PHE A 26 -0.79 3.30 26.69
N LEU A 27 -0.26 2.26 26.05
CA LEU A 27 0.84 2.29 25.07
C LEU A 27 2.23 2.61 25.65
N ARG A 28 2.41 2.59 26.97
CA ARG A 28 3.73 2.82 27.61
C ARG A 28 4.60 1.58 27.55
N GLU A 29 4.08 0.47 28.06
CA GLU A 29 4.86 -0.76 28.23
C GLU A 29 4.56 -1.81 27.15
N PRO A 30 5.56 -2.62 26.80
CA PRO A 30 6.93 -2.64 27.30
C PRO A 30 7.91 -1.70 26.56
N VAL A 31 7.42 -0.81 25.68
CA VAL A 31 8.27 0.07 24.85
C VAL A 31 9.11 1.02 25.72
N ALA A 32 8.52 1.60 26.78
CA ALA A 32 9.21 2.52 27.68
C ALA A 32 10.41 1.86 28.37
N THR A 33 10.25 0.61 28.78
CA THR A 33 11.32 -0.17 29.43
C THR A 33 12.36 -0.65 28.41
N GLU A 34 11.92 -1.19 27.27
CA GLU A 34 12.84 -1.83 26.32
C GLU A 34 13.64 -0.84 25.48
N ILE A 35 13.16 0.40 25.26
CA ILE A 35 13.93 1.42 24.54
C ILE A 35 15.24 1.78 25.25
N LEU A 36 15.30 1.61 26.57
CA LEU A 36 16.48 1.89 27.39
C LEU A 36 17.49 0.75 27.39
N GLN A 37 17.13 -0.44 26.90
CA GLN A 37 18.01 -1.60 26.86
C GLN A 37 18.97 -1.51 25.67
N ASP A 38 20.22 -1.89 25.88
CA ASP A 38 21.25 -1.98 24.85
C ASP A 38 21.08 -3.27 24.00
N THR A 39 20.03 -3.28 23.21
CA THR A 39 19.69 -4.35 22.26
C THR A 39 19.40 -3.78 20.88
N THR A 40 19.59 -4.58 19.85
CA THR A 40 19.34 -4.17 18.44
C THR A 40 17.85 -4.16 18.08
N HIS A 41 17.01 -4.85 18.86
CA HIS A 41 15.60 -5.11 18.57
C HIS A 41 14.73 -5.03 19.83
N PHE A 42 13.42 -5.07 19.64
CA PHE A 42 12.38 -5.16 20.67
C PHE A 42 11.78 -6.56 20.72
N SER A 43 11.20 -6.92 21.86
CA SER A 43 10.41 -8.14 22.02
C SER A 43 9.16 -8.15 21.13
N GLU A 44 8.57 -9.34 20.94
CA GLU A 44 7.33 -9.47 20.16
C GLU A 44 6.18 -8.62 20.70
N ASP A 45 6.06 -8.50 22.02
CA ASP A 45 5.02 -7.73 22.67
C ASP A 45 5.26 -6.22 22.51
N ALA A 46 6.51 -5.76 22.70
CA ALA A 46 6.89 -4.37 22.45
C ALA A 46 6.67 -3.95 20.99
N ILE A 47 6.95 -4.82 20.01
CA ILE A 47 6.67 -4.57 18.60
C ILE A 47 5.19 -4.27 18.35
N GLN A 48 4.24 -4.88 19.06
CA GLN A 48 2.82 -4.59 18.88
C GLN A 48 2.48 -3.18 19.35
N ILE A 49 3.03 -2.74 20.46
CA ILE A 49 2.80 -1.40 21.01
C ILE A 49 3.57 -0.33 20.23
N LEU A 50 4.80 -0.60 19.82
CA LEU A 50 5.62 0.31 19.00
C LEU A 50 4.91 0.75 17.70
N LYS A 51 4.03 -0.11 17.16
CA LYS A 51 3.22 0.26 15.98
C LYS A 51 2.33 1.48 16.23
N PHE A 52 1.78 1.64 17.42
CA PHE A 52 0.96 2.80 17.77
C PHE A 52 1.79 4.09 17.77
N HIS A 53 3.07 3.99 18.08
CA HIS A 53 4.04 5.10 18.00
C HIS A 53 4.55 5.35 16.57
N GLY A 54 3.99 4.69 15.56
CA GLY A 54 4.30 4.90 14.14
C GLY A 54 5.52 4.15 13.62
N SER A 55 6.06 3.21 14.38
CA SER A 55 7.24 2.46 13.98
C SER A 55 6.96 0.97 13.74
N TYR A 56 7.70 0.37 12.81
CA TYR A 56 7.75 -1.06 12.57
C TYR A 56 9.19 -1.54 12.66
N GLN A 57 9.43 -2.57 13.49
CA GLN A 57 10.67 -3.32 13.41
C GLN A 57 10.70 -4.13 12.12
N GLN A 58 11.77 -4.00 11.38
CA GLN A 58 12.07 -4.64 10.11
C GLN A 58 13.48 -5.23 10.16
N ASP A 59 13.89 -5.88 9.09
CA ASP A 59 15.28 -6.25 8.83
C ASP A 59 15.53 -6.15 7.33
N ASN A 60 16.78 -5.94 6.94
CA ASN A 60 17.16 -6.04 5.55
C ASN A 60 17.25 -7.52 5.14
N ARG A 61 16.24 -7.97 4.39
CA ARG A 61 16.14 -9.39 3.99
C ARG A 61 17.16 -9.82 2.96
N ASP A 62 17.75 -8.87 2.20
CA ASP A 62 18.84 -9.17 1.26
C ASP A 62 20.14 -9.53 2.02
N ASN A 63 20.30 -9.05 3.25
CA ASN A 63 21.45 -9.32 4.13
C ASN A 63 21.27 -10.58 4.99
N ARG A 64 20.17 -11.31 4.88
CA ARG A 64 19.93 -12.48 5.74
C ARG A 64 20.89 -13.63 5.41
N VAL A 65 21.61 -14.07 6.42
CA VAL A 65 22.49 -15.25 6.38
C VAL A 65 21.99 -16.27 7.39
N LYS A 66 21.83 -17.54 6.98
CA LYS A 66 21.38 -18.61 7.87
C LYS A 66 22.34 -18.78 9.06
N GLY A 67 21.81 -18.70 10.27
CA GLY A 67 22.58 -18.84 11.52
C GLY A 67 23.19 -17.55 12.06
N GLN A 68 22.99 -16.42 11.39
CA GLN A 68 23.40 -15.09 11.90
C GLN A 68 22.21 -14.32 12.42
N GLU A 69 22.45 -13.37 13.33
CA GLU A 69 21.45 -12.41 13.78
C GLU A 69 20.94 -11.58 12.62
N LYS A 70 19.66 -11.20 12.64
CA LYS A 70 19.06 -10.34 11.63
C LYS A 70 19.61 -8.93 11.73
N ASP A 71 19.79 -8.28 10.58
CA ASP A 71 20.12 -6.86 10.48
C ASP A 71 18.86 -6.02 10.80
N TYR A 72 18.56 -5.87 12.12
CA TYR A 72 17.36 -5.21 12.59
C TYR A 72 17.40 -3.71 12.34
N GLN A 73 16.34 -3.22 11.70
CA GLN A 73 16.12 -1.83 11.35
C GLN A 73 14.68 -1.44 11.66
N PHE A 74 14.41 -0.15 11.67
CA PHE A 74 13.07 0.37 11.93
C PHE A 74 12.61 1.27 10.81
N MET A 75 11.33 1.13 10.46
CA MET A 75 10.60 2.07 9.64
C MET A 75 9.84 3.03 10.55
N LEU A 76 10.01 4.33 10.36
CA LEU A 76 9.15 5.36 10.94
C LEU A 76 8.16 5.87 9.89
N ARG A 77 6.94 6.16 10.32
CA ARG A 77 5.89 6.74 9.47
C ARG A 77 5.31 7.97 10.12
N THR A 78 5.23 9.07 9.37
CA THR A 78 4.58 10.29 9.83
C THR A 78 3.05 10.21 9.69
N LYS A 79 2.34 10.95 10.55
CA LYS A 79 0.89 11.17 10.50
C LYS A 79 0.64 12.62 10.08
N ASN A 80 0.08 12.80 8.90
CA ASN A 80 -0.10 14.10 8.24
C ASN A 80 -1.54 14.18 7.72
N PRO A 81 -2.51 14.66 8.50
CA PRO A 81 -3.89 14.79 8.05
C PRO A 81 -3.99 15.63 6.77
N GLY A 82 -4.77 15.12 5.78
CA GLY A 82 -4.85 15.74 4.45
C GLY A 82 -3.52 15.82 3.69
N GLY A 83 -2.47 15.11 4.15
CA GLY A 83 -1.17 15.08 3.50
C GLY A 83 -0.31 16.33 3.69
N PHE A 84 -0.69 17.26 4.56
CA PHE A 84 0.03 18.53 4.74
C PHE A 84 1.36 18.35 5.46
N ILE A 85 2.43 18.91 4.88
CA ILE A 85 3.81 18.90 5.40
C ILE A 85 4.33 20.35 5.39
N PRO A 86 4.53 20.97 6.55
CA PRO A 86 5.18 22.28 6.61
C PRO A 86 6.66 22.17 6.21
N PRO A 87 7.26 23.25 5.67
CA PRO A 87 8.64 23.25 5.14
C PRO A 87 9.68 22.72 6.13
N GLN A 88 9.62 23.16 7.40
CA GLN A 88 10.55 22.72 8.44
C GLN A 88 10.46 21.21 8.74
N LEU A 89 9.26 20.64 8.63
CA LEU A 89 9.09 19.19 8.80
C LEU A 89 9.72 18.42 7.64
N TYR A 90 9.53 18.88 6.39
CA TYR A 90 10.15 18.26 5.24
C TYR A 90 11.68 18.24 5.35
N LEU A 91 12.28 19.39 5.66
CA LEU A 91 13.74 19.51 5.82
C LEU A 91 14.28 18.65 6.97
N ALA A 92 13.52 18.57 8.09
CA ALA A 92 13.88 17.68 9.19
C ALA A 92 13.83 16.20 8.78
N LEU A 93 12.81 15.77 8.02
CA LEU A 93 12.69 14.40 7.53
C LEU A 93 13.79 14.07 6.51
N ASP A 94 14.10 14.99 5.62
CA ASP A 94 15.15 14.84 4.63
C ASP A 94 16.52 14.67 5.30
N LYS A 95 16.84 15.50 6.30
CA LYS A 95 18.05 15.38 7.11
C LYS A 95 18.09 14.07 7.90
N LEU A 96 16.98 13.64 8.53
CA LEU A 96 16.91 12.37 9.26
C LEU A 96 17.13 11.16 8.35
N ALA A 97 16.70 11.25 7.09
CA ALA A 97 16.95 10.19 6.10
C ALA A 97 18.45 10.02 5.83
N ASP A 98 19.20 11.12 5.76
CA ASP A 98 20.65 11.11 5.51
C ASP A 98 21.45 10.71 6.76
N GLU A 99 21.09 11.22 7.94
CA GLU A 99 21.87 10.99 9.17
C GLU A 99 21.61 9.63 9.83
N TYR A 100 20.36 9.16 9.78
CA TYR A 100 19.93 7.97 10.55
C TYR A 100 19.20 6.92 9.72
N GLY A 101 18.80 7.24 8.49
CA GLY A 101 18.06 6.36 7.61
C GLY A 101 18.91 5.73 6.50
N ASN A 102 18.24 5.30 5.46
CA ASN A 102 18.85 4.73 4.26
C ASN A 102 19.00 5.74 3.12
N HIS A 103 19.15 7.02 3.41
CA HIS A 103 19.30 8.16 2.50
C HIS A 103 18.10 8.43 1.59
N THR A 104 16.93 7.79 1.84
CA THR A 104 15.72 7.97 1.04
C THR A 104 14.52 8.30 1.90
N LEU A 105 13.58 9.06 1.33
CA LEU A 105 12.23 9.19 1.86
C LEU A 105 11.26 8.37 1.00
N ARG A 106 10.09 8.07 1.57
CA ARG A 106 9.05 7.43 0.77
C ARG A 106 7.67 8.03 1.05
N VAL A 107 7.04 8.55 0.00
CA VAL A 107 5.63 8.96 0.03
C VAL A 107 4.75 7.71 0.05
N THR A 108 3.81 7.65 0.99
CA THR A 108 2.93 6.50 1.15
C THR A 108 1.57 6.70 0.50
N THR A 109 0.87 5.60 0.23
CA THR A 109 -0.53 5.60 -0.22
C THR A 109 -1.53 6.14 0.83
N ARG A 110 -1.06 6.68 1.95
CA ARG A 110 -1.86 7.33 2.99
C ARG A 110 -1.33 8.71 3.38
N GLN A 111 -0.75 9.43 2.43
CA GLN A 111 -0.33 10.82 2.61
C GLN A 111 0.59 11.03 3.82
N GLY A 112 1.54 10.15 4.02
CA GLY A 112 2.57 10.28 5.04
C GLY A 112 3.92 9.87 4.49
N PHE A 113 5.01 10.38 5.06
CA PHE A 113 6.36 9.92 4.75
C PHE A 113 6.74 8.67 5.53
N GLN A 114 7.62 7.87 4.96
CA GLN A 114 8.35 6.81 5.63
C GLN A 114 9.85 7.07 5.58
N LEU A 115 10.51 6.84 6.71
CA LEU A 115 11.95 6.67 6.87
C LEU A 115 12.23 5.18 7.05
N HIS A 116 13.25 4.65 6.42
CA HIS A 116 13.71 3.27 6.55
C HIS A 116 15.16 3.24 6.99
N GLY A 117 15.62 2.13 7.57
CA GLY A 117 17.01 1.96 7.97
C GLY A 117 17.37 2.54 9.34
N ILE A 118 16.39 3.07 10.09
CA ILE A 118 16.65 3.63 11.43
C ILE A 118 17.07 2.52 12.39
N LEU A 119 18.16 2.72 13.14
CA LEU A 119 18.57 1.79 14.19
C LEU A 119 17.82 2.07 15.51
N LYS A 120 17.62 1.05 16.37
CA LYS A 120 16.91 1.18 17.66
C LYS A 120 17.43 2.35 18.49
N LYS A 121 18.74 2.49 18.64
CA LYS A 121 19.40 3.56 19.39
C LYS A 121 19.08 4.98 18.90
N ASN A 122 18.67 5.12 17.63
CA ASN A 122 18.37 6.40 16.98
C ASN A 122 16.87 6.73 16.97
N LEU A 123 15.98 5.78 17.38
CA LEU A 123 14.52 5.97 17.33
C LEU A 123 14.07 7.19 18.14
N LYS A 124 14.61 7.36 19.36
CA LYS A 124 14.24 8.48 20.23
C LYS A 124 14.61 9.81 19.56
N THR A 125 15.83 9.93 19.06
CA THR A 125 16.29 11.15 18.34
C THR A 125 15.42 11.43 17.12
N ALA A 126 15.15 10.43 16.32
CA ALA A 126 14.35 10.60 15.09
C ALA A 126 12.91 11.04 15.39
N ILE A 127 12.22 10.38 16.33
CA ILE A 127 10.84 10.73 16.70
C ILE A 127 10.80 12.10 17.37
N ALA A 128 11.72 12.41 18.29
CA ALA A 128 11.82 13.71 18.94
C ALA A 128 12.03 14.83 17.92
N THR A 129 12.89 14.63 16.92
CA THR A 129 13.14 15.61 15.84
C THR A 129 11.88 15.84 15.02
N ILE A 130 11.14 14.80 14.64
CA ILE A 130 9.87 14.92 13.93
C ILE A 130 8.88 15.77 14.72
N VAL A 131 8.72 15.50 16.03
CA VAL A 131 7.76 16.22 16.88
C VAL A 131 8.17 17.69 17.06
N LYS A 132 9.44 17.97 17.31
CA LYS A 132 9.96 19.34 17.46
C LYS A 132 9.82 20.18 16.18
N ASN A 133 9.68 19.55 15.02
CA ASN A 133 9.41 20.20 13.74
C ASN A 133 7.93 20.12 13.30
N LEU A 134 6.99 20.10 14.25
CA LEU A 134 5.55 20.11 14.04
C LEU A 134 4.99 18.85 13.35
N GLY A 135 5.71 17.73 13.40
CA GLY A 135 5.25 16.44 12.92
C GLY A 135 4.75 15.53 14.02
N SER A 136 4.19 14.40 13.63
CA SER A 136 3.82 13.31 14.55
C SER A 136 3.98 11.96 13.87
N THR A 137 4.27 10.93 14.66
CA THR A 137 4.21 9.53 14.23
C THR A 137 3.11 8.76 14.97
N LEU A 138 2.49 9.38 15.99
CA LEU A 138 1.48 8.77 16.85
C LEU A 138 0.22 8.39 16.05
N GLY A 139 -0.16 7.11 16.09
CA GLY A 139 -1.30 6.60 15.35
C GLY A 139 -1.08 6.48 13.83
N ALA A 140 0.13 6.73 13.30
CA ALA A 140 0.42 6.45 11.89
C ALA A 140 0.37 4.93 11.58
N CYS A 141 0.48 4.10 12.60
CA CYS A 141 0.38 2.64 12.58
C CYS A 141 -0.46 2.15 13.79
N GLY A 142 -0.56 0.83 14.03
CA GLY A 142 -1.30 0.26 15.18
C GLY A 142 -2.78 -0.02 14.93
N ASP A 143 -3.46 -0.54 15.93
CA ASP A 143 -4.90 -0.85 15.92
C ASP A 143 -5.68 0.36 16.45
N ILE A 144 -5.71 1.42 15.66
CA ILE A 144 -6.25 2.74 15.98
C ILE A 144 -6.64 3.44 14.67
N ASN A 145 -7.27 4.61 14.74
CA ASN A 145 -7.41 5.48 13.57
C ASN A 145 -6.03 5.87 13.02
N ARG A 146 -5.86 5.63 11.72
CA ARG A 146 -4.64 5.96 10.97
C ARG A 146 -4.68 7.41 10.49
N ASN A 147 -3.69 7.81 9.69
CA ASN A 147 -3.75 9.12 9.04
C ASN A 147 -5.10 9.32 8.32
N VAL A 148 -5.76 10.46 8.52
CA VAL A 148 -6.98 10.84 7.81
C VAL A 148 -6.59 11.49 6.51
N MET A 149 -7.11 10.99 5.39
CA MET A 149 -6.78 11.50 4.06
C MET A 149 -7.79 12.55 3.60
N ALA A 150 -7.31 13.47 2.75
CA ALA A 150 -8.14 14.42 2.01
C ALA A 150 -7.58 14.60 0.59
N PRO A 151 -8.35 15.16 -0.38
CA PRO A 151 -7.81 15.52 -1.67
C PRO A 151 -6.57 16.39 -1.52
N PRO A 152 -5.47 16.08 -2.23
CA PRO A 152 -4.19 16.74 -2.01
C PRO A 152 -4.11 18.14 -2.64
N VAL A 153 -5.04 18.48 -3.53
CA VAL A 153 -5.03 19.70 -4.32
C VAL A 153 -5.35 20.93 -3.46
N PRO A 154 -4.53 22.02 -3.50
CA PRO A 154 -4.65 23.17 -2.61
C PRO A 154 -5.60 24.29 -3.15
N PHE A 155 -6.78 23.94 -3.68
CA PHE A 155 -7.71 24.94 -4.21
C PHE A 155 -8.22 25.92 -3.13
N LYS A 156 -8.04 27.22 -3.34
CA LYS A 156 -8.52 28.29 -2.44
C LYS A 156 -9.85 28.89 -2.86
N ASN A 157 -10.22 28.80 -4.14
CA ASN A 157 -11.49 29.26 -4.69
C ASN A 157 -12.62 28.21 -4.65
N ARG A 158 -12.35 27.03 -4.09
CA ARG A 158 -13.31 25.91 -4.00
C ARG A 158 -13.50 25.52 -2.54
N LEU A 159 -14.55 26.05 -1.92
CA LEU A 159 -14.82 25.91 -0.48
C LEU A 159 -14.98 24.46 -0.03
N GLU A 160 -15.52 23.59 -0.88
CA GLU A 160 -15.69 22.17 -0.58
C GLU A 160 -14.36 21.46 -0.29
N TYR A 161 -13.27 21.84 -0.97
CA TYR A 161 -11.93 21.31 -0.71
C TYR A 161 -11.38 21.81 0.62
N GLN A 162 -11.63 23.08 0.95
CA GLN A 162 -11.22 23.65 2.25
C GLN A 162 -11.92 22.92 3.39
N TYR A 163 -13.22 22.65 3.28
CA TYR A 163 -13.95 21.84 4.26
C TYR A 163 -13.38 20.41 4.35
N ALA A 164 -13.00 19.79 3.22
CA ALA A 164 -12.42 18.47 3.24
C ALA A 164 -11.10 18.42 4.04
N TRP A 165 -10.25 19.43 3.94
CA TRP A 165 -9.00 19.51 4.72
C TRP A 165 -9.26 19.81 6.19
N GLU A 166 -10.13 20.77 6.47
CA GLU A 166 -10.52 21.14 7.84
C GLU A 166 -11.05 19.92 8.58
N TYR A 167 -12.00 19.19 7.98
CA TYR A 167 -12.59 18.03 8.63
C TYR A 167 -11.66 16.80 8.63
N ALA A 168 -10.71 16.70 7.71
CA ALA A 168 -9.68 15.68 7.81
C ALA A 168 -8.76 15.92 9.02
N GLN A 169 -8.39 17.17 9.30
CA GLN A 169 -7.65 17.56 10.51
C GLN A 169 -8.51 17.33 11.76
N ASN A 170 -9.73 17.85 11.79
CA ASN A 170 -10.60 17.76 12.94
C ASN A 170 -10.95 16.31 13.32
N VAL A 171 -11.20 15.43 12.33
CA VAL A 171 -11.43 14.00 12.58
C VAL A 171 -10.13 13.29 13.03
N ALA A 172 -8.98 13.69 12.49
CA ALA A 172 -7.70 13.15 12.95
C ALA A 172 -7.43 13.53 14.42
N ASP A 173 -7.78 14.75 14.82
CA ASP A 173 -7.64 15.23 16.20
C ASP A 173 -8.64 14.56 17.12
N LEU A 174 -9.92 14.48 16.71
CA LEU A 174 -10.98 13.78 17.46
C LEU A 174 -10.58 12.35 17.81
N LEU A 175 -9.99 11.63 16.84
CA LEU A 175 -9.62 10.24 16.94
C LEU A 175 -8.11 10.03 17.26
N SER A 176 -7.41 11.05 17.71
CA SER A 176 -6.05 10.90 18.22
C SER A 176 -6.06 10.28 19.62
N PRO A 177 -5.14 9.35 19.93
CA PRO A 177 -5.02 8.84 21.29
C PRO A 177 -4.61 9.97 22.24
N LEU A 178 -5.15 9.93 23.47
CA LEU A 178 -4.89 10.93 24.51
C LEU A 178 -3.75 10.54 25.44
N THR A 179 -3.23 9.32 25.33
CA THR A 179 -2.13 8.82 26.18
C THR A 179 -0.94 9.78 26.21
N GLY A 180 -0.40 10.00 27.42
CA GLY A 180 0.86 10.71 27.61
C GLY A 180 2.10 9.94 27.18
N ALA A 181 2.00 8.62 27.00
CA ALA A 181 3.11 7.70 26.72
C ALA A 181 4.02 8.14 25.56
N TYR A 182 3.44 8.70 24.50
CA TYR A 182 4.21 9.16 23.34
C TYR A 182 5.21 10.25 23.70
N TYR A 183 4.79 11.26 24.48
CA TYR A 183 5.66 12.35 24.93
C TYR A 183 6.61 11.91 26.04
N GLU A 184 6.15 11.05 26.95
CA GLU A 184 6.95 10.49 28.03
C GLU A 184 8.15 9.68 27.50
N ILE A 185 7.92 8.81 26.50
CA ILE A 185 8.97 7.94 25.93
C ILE A 185 9.94 8.70 25.05
N TRP A 186 9.40 9.57 24.16
CA TRP A 186 10.20 10.15 23.09
C TRP A 186 10.74 11.55 23.39
N LEU A 187 10.10 12.29 24.31
CA LEU A 187 10.45 13.68 24.67
C LEU A 187 10.70 13.88 26.15
N ASP A 188 10.95 12.82 26.92
CA ASP A 188 11.19 12.91 28.37
C ASP A 188 10.09 13.67 29.14
N GLY A 189 8.85 13.53 28.70
CA GLY A 189 7.67 14.17 29.29
C GLY A 189 7.36 15.59 28.79
N GLU A 190 8.19 16.18 27.96
CA GLU A 190 7.93 17.49 27.36
C GLU A 190 6.81 17.38 26.31
N LYS A 191 5.65 17.99 26.59
CA LYS A 191 4.56 18.06 25.62
C LYS A 191 4.77 19.25 24.67
N VAL A 192 5.17 18.99 23.43
CA VAL A 192 5.20 19.99 22.38
C VAL A 192 3.77 20.21 21.88
N ILE A 193 3.21 21.40 22.11
CA ILE A 193 1.87 21.77 21.66
C ILE A 193 1.99 22.20 20.20
N SER A 194 1.48 21.40 19.28
CA SER A 194 1.30 21.81 17.88
C SER A 194 -0.09 22.43 17.71
N GLY A 195 -0.18 23.75 17.78
CA GLY A 195 -1.41 24.50 17.52
C GLY A 195 -2.48 24.40 18.62
N GLU A 196 -3.45 25.28 18.58
CA GLU A 196 -4.67 25.16 19.40
C GLU A 196 -5.60 24.15 18.77
N GLU A 197 -6.03 23.16 19.57
CA GLU A 197 -7.05 22.21 19.16
C GLU A 197 -8.38 22.93 18.93
N ASN A 198 -9.09 22.62 17.83
CA ASN A 198 -10.40 23.18 17.54
C ASN A 198 -11.35 22.98 18.75
N PRO A 199 -11.95 24.06 19.32
CA PRO A 199 -12.80 23.97 20.50
C PRO A 199 -14.01 23.03 20.30
N GLU A 200 -14.58 22.95 19.08
CA GLU A 200 -15.67 22.03 18.77
C GLU A 200 -15.23 20.55 18.85
N VAL A 201 -14.02 20.25 18.37
CA VAL A 201 -13.43 18.92 18.45
C VAL A 201 -13.17 18.53 19.89
N LYS A 202 -12.61 19.44 20.70
CA LYS A 202 -12.38 19.24 22.12
C LYS A 202 -13.68 18.96 22.87
N ALA A 203 -14.73 19.76 22.60
CA ALA A 203 -16.06 19.56 23.17
C ALA A 203 -16.69 18.23 22.70
N ALA A 204 -16.56 17.91 21.40
CA ALA A 204 -17.09 16.67 20.84
C ALA A 204 -16.44 15.43 21.44
N ARG A 205 -15.13 15.46 21.72
CA ARG A 205 -14.41 14.36 22.36
C ARG A 205 -14.95 14.00 23.74
N GLN A 206 -15.44 15.00 24.47
CA GLN A 206 -15.98 14.83 25.83
C GLN A 206 -17.48 14.44 25.84
N ARG A 207 -18.22 14.68 24.75
CA ARG A 207 -19.64 14.32 24.69
C ARG A 207 -19.81 12.81 24.64
N ASN A 208 -20.57 12.28 25.60
CA ASN A 208 -20.96 10.88 25.61
C ASN A 208 -22.46 10.75 25.35
N GLY A 209 -22.86 10.54 24.09
CA GLY A 209 -24.26 10.35 23.75
C GLY A 209 -24.85 9.11 24.42
N THR A 210 -24.48 7.92 23.94
CA THR A 210 -25.00 6.62 24.40
C THR A 210 -23.89 5.57 24.48
N GLY A 211 -22.81 5.86 25.22
CA GLY A 211 -21.68 4.93 25.41
C GLY A 211 -20.60 5.01 24.32
N THR A 212 -20.55 6.13 23.59
CA THR A 212 -19.48 6.36 22.60
C THR A 212 -18.12 6.61 23.24
N ILE A 213 -18.09 7.10 24.48
CA ILE A 213 -16.87 7.23 25.29
C ILE A 213 -16.92 6.38 26.56
N ILE A 214 -15.77 6.04 27.08
CA ILE A 214 -15.59 5.36 28.37
C ILE A 214 -15.14 6.41 29.37
N HIS A 215 -16.03 6.73 30.33
CA HIS A 215 -15.77 7.76 31.34
C HIS A 215 -14.55 7.39 32.20
N ASP A 216 -13.89 8.41 32.70
CA ASP A 216 -12.75 8.29 33.63
C ASP A 216 -11.60 7.39 33.11
N ASN A 217 -11.47 7.26 31.79
CA ASN A 217 -10.42 6.48 31.15
C ASN A 217 -9.43 7.41 30.44
N GLU A 218 -8.13 7.12 30.51
CA GLU A 218 -7.10 7.89 29.79
C GLU A 218 -7.36 7.91 28.27
N GLU A 219 -7.97 6.83 27.74
CA GLU A 219 -8.38 6.72 26.34
C GLU A 219 -9.92 6.61 26.24
N PRO A 220 -10.66 7.71 26.37
CA PRO A 220 -12.10 7.65 26.48
C PRO A 220 -12.81 7.12 25.24
N ILE A 221 -12.27 7.31 24.04
CA ILE A 221 -12.86 6.79 22.79
C ILE A 221 -12.53 5.30 22.60
N TYR A 222 -11.34 4.87 22.98
CA TYR A 222 -10.83 3.54 22.64
C TYR A 222 -10.82 2.54 23.80
N GLY A 223 -10.68 3.01 25.03
CA GLY A 223 -10.39 2.17 26.19
C GLY A 223 -9.01 1.51 26.11
N THR A 224 -8.72 0.59 27.05
CA THR A 224 -7.43 -0.10 27.17
C THR A 224 -7.10 -1.02 26.00
N HIS A 225 -8.12 -1.55 25.30
CA HIS A 225 -7.94 -2.48 24.19
C HIS A 225 -7.79 -1.79 22.82
N TYR A 226 -8.00 -0.50 22.74
CA TYR A 226 -8.02 0.24 21.45
C TYR A 226 -8.99 -0.39 20.44
N MET A 227 -8.71 -0.25 19.14
CA MET A 227 -9.55 -0.88 18.10
C MET A 227 -9.19 -2.35 17.92
N PRO A 228 -10.14 -3.21 17.46
CA PRO A 228 -9.84 -4.60 17.08
C PRO A 228 -8.78 -4.68 15.98
N ARG A 229 -8.76 -3.68 15.09
CA ARG A 229 -7.81 -3.58 13.97
C ARG A 229 -7.64 -2.14 13.55
N LYS A 230 -6.62 -1.86 12.68
CA LYS A 230 -6.43 -0.54 12.04
C LYS A 230 -7.76 0.00 11.49
N PHE A 231 -8.03 1.26 11.74
CA PHE A 231 -9.18 2.01 11.24
C PHE A 231 -8.70 3.13 10.31
N LYS A 232 -9.26 3.26 9.13
CA LYS A 232 -8.82 4.19 8.09
C LYS A 232 -9.94 5.13 7.72
N VAL A 233 -9.68 6.42 7.80
CA VAL A 233 -10.64 7.48 7.46
C VAL A 233 -10.13 8.31 6.30
N SER A 234 -11.05 8.76 5.45
CA SER A 234 -10.84 9.83 4.48
C SER A 234 -12.00 10.82 4.49
N VAL A 235 -11.71 12.03 4.05
CA VAL A 235 -12.72 13.05 3.72
C VAL A 235 -12.51 13.39 2.25
N THR A 236 -13.59 13.57 1.48
CA THR A 236 -13.48 13.98 0.06
C THR A 236 -14.64 14.89 -0.33
N VAL A 237 -14.63 15.32 -1.58
CA VAL A 237 -15.69 16.16 -2.16
C VAL A 237 -16.45 15.38 -3.24
N PRO A 238 -17.70 15.79 -3.59
CA PRO A 238 -18.45 15.12 -4.65
C PRO A 238 -17.69 15.07 -5.96
N GLY A 239 -17.63 13.88 -6.58
CA GLY A 239 -16.96 13.64 -7.86
C GLY A 239 -15.45 13.43 -7.79
N ASP A 240 -14.79 13.61 -6.65
CA ASP A 240 -13.34 13.43 -6.50
C ASP A 240 -13.00 12.12 -5.78
N ASN A 241 -12.38 11.18 -6.51
CA ASN A 241 -11.86 9.92 -5.97
C ASN A 241 -10.33 9.90 -5.78
N SER A 242 -9.67 11.04 -5.68
CA SER A 242 -8.22 11.10 -5.44
C SER A 242 -7.78 10.40 -4.14
N VAL A 243 -8.69 10.18 -3.19
CA VAL A 243 -8.43 9.48 -1.91
C VAL A 243 -8.74 7.98 -1.93
N ASP A 244 -9.19 7.41 -3.06
CA ASP A 244 -9.70 6.03 -3.13
C ASP A 244 -10.76 5.76 -2.04
N LEU A 245 -11.81 6.57 -2.03
CA LEU A 245 -12.82 6.63 -0.98
C LEU A 245 -13.41 5.25 -0.63
N TYR A 246 -13.64 4.41 -1.64
CA TYR A 246 -14.25 3.09 -1.47
C TYR A 246 -13.35 2.08 -0.74
N SER A 247 -12.05 2.36 -0.59
CA SER A 247 -11.08 1.48 0.09
C SER A 247 -10.91 1.75 1.59
N GLN A 248 -11.67 2.71 2.15
CA GLN A 248 -11.53 3.16 3.52
C GLN A 248 -12.55 2.49 4.45
N ASP A 249 -12.22 2.38 5.75
CA ASP A 249 -13.18 1.92 6.76
C ASP A 249 -14.31 2.92 6.93
N LEU A 250 -14.01 4.23 6.81
CA LEU A 250 -14.96 5.35 6.89
C LEU A 250 -14.54 6.44 5.88
N THR A 251 -15.50 6.93 5.09
CA THR A 251 -15.30 8.13 4.26
C THR A 251 -16.44 9.12 4.47
N LEU A 252 -16.06 10.40 4.64
CA LEU A 252 -16.96 11.52 4.70
C LEU A 252 -16.91 12.27 3.36
N VAL A 253 -18.05 12.46 2.69
CA VAL A 253 -18.12 13.25 1.46
C VAL A 253 -18.83 14.56 1.78
N VAL A 254 -18.13 15.68 1.59
CA VAL A 254 -18.62 17.03 1.87
C VAL A 254 -19.89 17.32 1.07
N ILE A 255 -20.93 17.83 1.72
CA ILE A 255 -22.18 18.29 1.09
C ILE A 255 -22.36 19.77 1.38
N THR A 256 -22.42 20.57 0.31
CA THR A 256 -22.65 22.03 0.38
C THR A 256 -23.98 22.40 -0.25
N ASN A 257 -24.51 23.55 0.14
CA ASN A 257 -25.63 24.13 -0.54
C ASN A 257 -25.20 24.85 -1.84
N LYS A 258 -26.15 25.39 -2.59
CA LYS A 258 -25.90 26.11 -3.86
C LYS A 258 -24.97 27.34 -3.74
N LYS A 259 -24.77 27.85 -2.50
CA LYS A 259 -23.86 28.97 -2.21
C LYS A 259 -22.48 28.50 -1.73
N GLY A 260 -22.18 27.21 -1.79
CA GLY A 260 -20.94 26.62 -1.32
C GLY A 260 -20.82 26.48 0.20
N LYS A 261 -21.86 26.83 1.00
CA LYS A 261 -21.83 26.68 2.45
C LYS A 261 -22.04 25.23 2.84
N LEU A 262 -21.22 24.72 3.79
CA LEU A 262 -21.30 23.36 4.31
C LEU A 262 -22.66 23.10 4.97
N GLU A 263 -23.32 22.03 4.56
CA GLU A 263 -24.55 21.49 5.17
C GLU A 263 -24.28 20.26 6.02
N GLY A 264 -23.35 19.39 5.60
CA GLY A 264 -23.03 18.15 6.28
C GLY A 264 -22.23 17.20 5.40
N PHE A 265 -22.37 15.90 5.63
CA PHE A 265 -21.58 14.87 4.97
C PHE A 265 -22.42 13.65 4.60
N ASN A 266 -22.17 13.10 3.44
CA ASN A 266 -22.54 11.72 3.14
C ASN A 266 -21.46 10.78 3.70
N ILE A 267 -21.90 9.66 4.23
CA ILE A 267 -21.05 8.67 4.91
C ILE A 267 -20.99 7.39 4.12
N PHE A 268 -19.76 6.95 3.78
CA PHE A 268 -19.48 5.60 3.31
C PHE A 268 -18.74 4.83 4.40
N ALA A 269 -19.03 3.55 4.56
CA ALA A 269 -18.33 2.70 5.52
C ALA A 269 -18.09 1.27 5.02
N GLY A 270 -17.13 0.58 5.64
CA GLY A 270 -16.88 -0.84 5.44
C GLY A 270 -16.00 -1.22 4.26
N GLY A 271 -15.22 -0.28 3.74
CA GLY A 271 -14.19 -0.58 2.74
C GLY A 271 -12.91 -1.15 3.34
N GLY A 272 -12.19 -1.94 2.54
CA GLY A 272 -10.89 -2.47 2.96
C GLY A 272 -10.37 -3.55 2.02
N LEU A 273 -9.15 -3.37 1.51
CA LEU A 273 -8.62 -4.21 0.44
C LEU A 273 -7.79 -5.40 0.93
N GLY A 274 -7.12 -5.29 2.11
CA GLY A 274 -6.17 -6.31 2.56
C GLY A 274 -6.78 -7.69 2.74
N ARG A 275 -6.08 -8.69 2.23
CA ARG A 275 -6.34 -10.12 2.41
C ARG A 275 -5.19 -10.76 3.19
N THR A 276 -5.33 -12.00 3.60
CA THR A 276 -4.28 -12.82 4.21
C THR A 276 -3.89 -13.93 3.24
N HIS A 277 -2.60 -14.18 3.10
CA HIS A 277 -2.07 -15.21 2.21
C HIS A 277 -2.63 -16.60 2.58
N ASN A 278 -3.05 -17.36 1.58
CA ASN A 278 -3.66 -18.70 1.72
C ASN A 278 -4.86 -18.75 2.68
N LYS A 279 -5.65 -17.65 2.75
CA LYS A 279 -6.87 -17.55 3.55
C LYS A 279 -7.99 -16.95 2.71
N GLU A 280 -8.76 -17.80 2.05
CA GLU A 280 -9.83 -17.43 1.13
C GLU A 280 -11.00 -16.73 1.84
N GLU A 281 -11.20 -17.05 3.13
CA GLU A 281 -12.19 -16.37 3.98
C GLU A 281 -11.89 -14.87 4.16
N THR A 282 -10.68 -14.38 3.75
CA THR A 282 -10.33 -12.97 3.74
C THR A 282 -10.45 -12.38 2.34
N PHE A 283 -11.19 -11.29 2.18
CA PHE A 283 -11.51 -10.69 0.89
C PHE A 283 -11.32 -9.18 0.86
N ALA A 284 -11.14 -8.61 -0.34
CA ALA A 284 -11.23 -7.18 -0.59
C ALA A 284 -12.71 -6.76 -0.65
N ARG A 285 -13.03 -5.56 -0.12
CA ARG A 285 -14.38 -5.01 -0.11
C ARG A 285 -14.34 -3.51 -0.33
N ILE A 286 -15.25 -2.97 -1.13
CA ILE A 286 -15.53 -1.53 -1.25
C ILE A 286 -16.52 -1.09 -0.18
N ALA A 287 -16.47 0.20 0.18
CA ALA A 287 -17.38 0.79 1.16
C ALA A 287 -18.78 0.99 0.58
N ASP A 288 -19.78 0.81 1.44
CA ASP A 288 -21.19 1.09 1.10
C ASP A 288 -21.60 2.52 1.50
N PRO A 289 -22.57 3.13 0.79
CA PRO A 289 -23.25 4.33 1.25
C PRO A 289 -24.12 4.00 2.46
N ILE A 290 -23.94 4.75 3.57
CA ILE A 290 -24.63 4.49 4.84
C ILE A 290 -25.74 5.50 5.10
N CYS A 291 -25.39 6.80 5.14
CA CYS A 291 -26.33 7.86 5.54
C CYS A 291 -25.80 9.25 5.17
N TYR A 292 -26.63 10.26 5.44
CA TYR A 292 -26.21 11.66 5.52
C TYR A 292 -26.26 12.13 6.98
N VAL A 293 -25.32 13.01 7.35
CA VAL A 293 -25.26 13.67 8.66
C VAL A 293 -25.09 15.17 8.52
N ALA A 294 -25.79 15.97 9.33
CA ALA A 294 -25.59 17.41 9.39
C ALA A 294 -24.21 17.75 9.98
N LYS A 295 -23.65 18.91 9.59
CA LYS A 295 -22.32 19.34 10.02
C LYS A 295 -22.12 19.36 11.54
N ASP A 296 -23.17 19.80 12.28
CA ASP A 296 -23.11 19.95 13.74
C ASP A 296 -23.09 18.60 14.49
N ASP A 297 -23.46 17.53 13.82
CA ASP A 297 -23.57 16.17 14.36
C ASP A 297 -22.47 15.22 13.91
N VAL A 298 -21.59 15.64 12.98
CA VAL A 298 -20.67 14.73 12.30
C VAL A 298 -19.67 14.07 13.26
N TYR A 299 -19.16 14.78 14.26
CA TYR A 299 -18.20 14.23 15.21
C TYR A 299 -18.84 13.15 16.10
N ASP A 300 -20.08 13.34 16.51
CA ASP A 300 -20.81 12.36 17.31
C ASP A 300 -21.13 11.11 16.48
N LEU A 301 -21.47 11.26 15.20
CA LEU A 301 -21.65 10.12 14.30
C LEU A 301 -20.34 9.36 14.04
N VAL A 302 -19.22 10.07 13.84
CA VAL A 302 -17.89 9.44 13.70
C VAL A 302 -17.55 8.62 14.95
N LYS A 303 -17.80 9.16 16.17
CA LYS A 303 -17.60 8.39 17.41
C LYS A 303 -18.53 7.18 17.50
N ALA A 304 -19.78 7.30 17.08
CA ALA A 304 -20.74 6.20 17.07
C ALA A 304 -20.28 5.04 16.17
N ILE A 305 -19.75 5.36 14.96
CA ILE A 305 -19.19 4.35 14.04
C ILE A 305 -17.94 3.69 14.65
N VAL A 306 -17.05 4.47 15.27
CA VAL A 306 -15.86 3.95 15.94
C VAL A 306 -16.24 3.08 17.13
N ALA A 307 -17.20 3.48 17.97
CA ALA A 307 -17.70 2.70 19.09
C ALA A 307 -18.34 1.38 18.63
N THR A 308 -19.11 1.41 17.53
CA THR A 308 -19.67 0.19 16.94
C THR A 308 -18.57 -0.80 16.55
N GLN A 309 -17.51 -0.34 15.88
CA GLN A 309 -16.36 -1.21 15.51
C GLN A 309 -15.55 -1.62 16.76
N ARG A 310 -15.37 -0.73 17.75
CA ARG A 310 -14.66 -1.02 18.99
C ARG A 310 -15.31 -2.17 19.76
N ASP A 311 -16.64 -2.13 19.87
CA ASP A 311 -17.40 -3.02 20.74
C ASP A 311 -17.87 -4.31 20.04
N TYR A 312 -18.08 -4.28 18.72
CA TYR A 312 -18.60 -5.41 17.93
C TYR A 312 -17.63 -5.98 16.91
N GLY A 313 -16.48 -5.34 16.64
CA GLY A 313 -15.45 -5.89 15.78
C GLY A 313 -14.81 -7.14 16.38
N ASP A 314 -14.48 -8.12 15.54
CA ASP A 314 -13.91 -9.41 16.00
C ASP A 314 -12.53 -9.19 16.65
N ARG A 315 -12.43 -9.52 17.95
CA ARG A 315 -11.18 -9.47 18.73
C ARG A 315 -10.55 -10.85 18.91
N THR A 316 -11.18 -11.90 18.40
CA THR A 316 -10.74 -13.30 18.54
C THR A 316 -9.89 -13.73 17.33
N ASP A 317 -10.25 -13.32 16.12
CA ASP A 317 -9.48 -13.54 14.89
C ASP A 317 -9.05 -12.21 14.25
N ARG A 318 -7.78 -11.87 14.35
CA ARG A 318 -7.21 -10.65 13.77
C ARG A 318 -7.30 -10.57 12.24
N ARG A 319 -7.53 -11.69 11.55
CA ARG A 319 -7.74 -11.73 10.10
C ARG A 319 -9.13 -11.24 9.73
N HIS A 320 -10.10 -11.37 10.65
CA HIS A 320 -11.51 -10.98 10.49
C HIS A 320 -11.90 -9.71 11.29
N ALA A 321 -10.94 -9.01 11.88
CA ALA A 321 -11.16 -7.91 12.84
C ALA A 321 -11.43 -6.52 12.22
N ARG A 322 -11.40 -6.36 10.88
CA ARG A 322 -11.66 -5.07 10.22
C ARG A 322 -13.15 -4.78 10.11
N LEU A 323 -13.52 -3.48 10.08
CA LEU A 323 -14.90 -3.02 9.92
C LEU A 323 -15.62 -3.64 8.71
N LYS A 324 -14.92 -3.88 7.62
CA LYS A 324 -15.48 -4.49 6.40
C LYS A 324 -16.14 -5.86 6.65
N TYR A 325 -15.61 -6.63 7.60
CA TYR A 325 -16.18 -7.94 7.95
C TYR A 325 -17.43 -7.77 8.82
N LEU A 326 -17.40 -6.85 9.78
CA LEU A 326 -18.58 -6.55 10.59
C LEU A 326 -19.75 -6.10 9.69
N LEU A 327 -19.46 -5.21 8.71
CA LEU A 327 -20.47 -4.75 7.76
C LEU A 327 -20.93 -5.85 6.80
N HIS A 328 -20.04 -6.76 6.39
CA HIS A 328 -20.37 -7.90 5.57
C HIS A 328 -21.32 -8.87 6.29
N ASP A 329 -21.01 -9.16 7.54
CA ASP A 329 -21.75 -10.16 8.35
C ASP A 329 -23.14 -9.62 8.77
N TRP A 330 -23.24 -8.33 9.08
CA TRP A 330 -24.47 -7.69 9.53
C TRP A 330 -25.34 -7.15 8.39
N GLY A 331 -24.74 -6.71 7.31
CA GLY A 331 -25.37 -5.88 6.28
C GLY A 331 -25.49 -4.43 6.73
N VAL A 332 -25.81 -3.56 5.76
CA VAL A 332 -25.86 -2.09 5.96
C VAL A 332 -26.93 -1.68 6.95
N ASP A 333 -28.12 -2.28 6.89
CA ASP A 333 -29.27 -1.88 7.71
C ASP A 333 -29.06 -2.17 9.20
N GLN A 334 -28.54 -3.35 9.53
CA GLN A 334 -28.24 -3.70 10.91
C GLN A 334 -27.08 -2.86 11.46
N PHE A 335 -26.06 -2.61 10.64
CA PHE A 335 -24.95 -1.75 11.02
C PHE A 335 -25.44 -0.31 11.29
N ARG A 336 -26.28 0.24 10.40
CA ARG A 336 -26.89 1.58 10.57
C ARG A 336 -27.70 1.66 11.85
N THR A 337 -28.56 0.70 12.12
CA THR A 337 -29.36 0.64 13.35
C THR A 337 -28.47 0.67 14.59
N LYS A 338 -27.37 -0.07 14.61
CA LYS A 338 -26.44 -0.06 15.74
C LYS A 338 -25.70 1.27 15.89
N VAL A 339 -25.33 1.89 14.77
CA VAL A 339 -24.73 3.24 14.77
C VAL A 339 -25.74 4.28 15.31
N GLU A 340 -27.01 4.20 14.94
CA GLU A 340 -28.07 5.08 15.45
C GLU A 340 -28.29 4.93 16.98
N GLU A 341 -28.17 3.70 17.51
CA GLU A 341 -28.23 3.47 18.97
C GLU A 341 -27.10 4.24 19.70
N TYR A 342 -25.86 4.17 19.19
CA TYR A 342 -24.74 4.92 19.75
C TYR A 342 -24.84 6.43 19.49
N PHE A 343 -25.37 6.80 18.34
CA PHE A 343 -25.57 8.22 17.97
C PHE A 343 -26.70 8.88 18.76
N GLY A 344 -27.68 8.09 19.23
CA GLY A 344 -28.79 8.52 20.04
C GLY A 344 -29.96 9.11 19.24
N LYS A 345 -29.92 9.07 17.92
CA LYS A 345 -31.02 9.52 17.03
C LYS A 345 -30.87 8.86 15.65
N PRO A 346 -31.99 8.82 14.85
CA PRO A 346 -31.93 8.34 13.48
C PRO A 346 -31.00 9.19 12.60
N VAL A 347 -30.36 8.56 11.63
CA VAL A 347 -29.59 9.26 10.58
C VAL A 347 -30.45 9.54 9.36
N ALA A 348 -30.13 10.62 8.64
CA ALA A 348 -30.85 10.98 7.42
C ALA A 348 -30.45 10.09 6.23
N PRO A 349 -31.33 9.92 5.23
CA PRO A 349 -31.01 9.19 4.02
C PRO A 349 -29.80 9.78 3.28
N PHE A 350 -29.01 8.92 2.67
CA PHE A 350 -27.88 9.28 1.83
C PHE A 350 -28.33 10.20 0.68
N LYS A 351 -27.62 11.32 0.43
CA LYS A 351 -27.91 12.26 -0.66
C LYS A 351 -27.25 11.78 -1.96
N SER A 352 -27.90 12.00 -3.10
CA SER A 352 -27.35 11.69 -4.41
C SER A 352 -26.01 12.42 -4.66
N LEU A 353 -25.07 11.74 -5.25
CA LEU A 353 -23.74 12.26 -5.60
C LEU A 353 -23.48 12.08 -7.10
N PRO A 354 -22.66 12.94 -7.72
CA PRO A 354 -22.14 12.70 -9.05
C PRO A 354 -21.21 11.47 -9.07
N GLU A 355 -20.92 10.97 -10.28
CA GLU A 355 -19.93 9.93 -10.47
C GLU A 355 -18.54 10.39 -9.98
N PHE A 356 -17.85 9.51 -9.30
CA PHE A 356 -16.50 9.78 -8.79
C PHE A 356 -15.45 9.50 -9.87
N LYS A 357 -14.52 10.46 -10.04
CA LYS A 357 -13.42 10.39 -11.01
C LYS A 357 -12.08 10.52 -10.32
N TYR A 358 -11.09 9.85 -10.86
CA TYR A 358 -9.71 9.99 -10.41
C TYR A 358 -9.04 11.21 -11.04
N HIS A 359 -8.28 11.96 -10.24
CA HIS A 359 -7.45 13.09 -10.66
C HIS A 359 -6.07 12.98 -10.00
N ASP A 360 -5.00 13.13 -10.76
CA ASP A 360 -3.63 13.04 -10.22
C ASP A 360 -3.04 14.41 -9.81
N PHE A 361 -3.57 15.51 -10.33
CA PHE A 361 -3.14 16.88 -10.05
C PHE A 361 -1.65 17.14 -10.31
N LEU A 362 -1.03 16.45 -11.26
CA LEU A 362 0.35 16.65 -11.66
C LEU A 362 0.54 17.91 -12.52
N GLY A 363 1.79 18.40 -12.56
CA GLY A 363 2.17 19.58 -13.33
C GLY A 363 1.79 20.90 -12.68
N TRP A 364 1.96 22.00 -13.43
CA TRP A 364 1.65 23.35 -13.01
C TRP A 364 0.16 23.64 -13.10
N ASN A 365 -0.42 24.15 -12.01
CA ASN A 365 -1.84 24.46 -11.91
C ASN A 365 -2.07 25.74 -11.10
N GLU A 366 -3.22 26.41 -11.31
CA GLU A 366 -3.65 27.56 -10.52
C GLU A 366 -4.30 27.12 -9.21
N GLN A 367 -3.95 27.78 -8.10
CA GLN A 367 -4.51 27.50 -6.78
C GLN A 367 -5.84 28.22 -6.54
N GLY A 368 -6.11 29.30 -7.29
CA GLY A 368 -7.36 30.06 -7.25
C GLY A 368 -7.34 31.29 -6.33
N ASP A 369 -6.16 31.66 -5.81
CA ASP A 369 -5.88 32.89 -5.03
C ASP A 369 -4.78 33.74 -5.64
N GLY A 370 -4.45 33.50 -6.90
CA GLY A 370 -3.35 34.14 -7.64
C GLY A 370 -2.03 33.38 -7.55
N LYS A 371 -1.92 32.39 -6.67
CA LYS A 371 -0.77 31.51 -6.55
C LYS A 371 -0.92 30.26 -7.39
N LEU A 372 0.19 29.57 -7.56
CA LEU A 372 0.28 28.30 -8.28
C LEU A 372 0.54 27.13 -7.32
N PHE A 373 0.25 25.94 -7.78
CA PHE A 373 0.78 24.71 -7.21
C PHE A 373 1.41 23.83 -8.30
N LEU A 374 2.33 22.97 -7.88
CA LEU A 374 3.05 22.07 -8.78
C LEU A 374 3.02 20.66 -8.26
N GLY A 375 2.36 19.76 -9.01
CA GLY A 375 2.38 18.32 -8.74
C GLY A 375 3.59 17.65 -9.39
N ILE A 376 4.38 16.93 -8.60
CA ILE A 376 5.54 16.14 -9.03
C ILE A 376 5.23 14.66 -8.97
N SER A 377 5.45 13.96 -10.07
CA SER A 377 5.39 12.50 -10.13
C SER A 377 6.61 11.88 -9.45
N ILE A 378 6.37 10.88 -8.63
CA ILE A 378 7.41 10.17 -7.88
C ILE A 378 7.22 8.67 -8.06
N ASP A 379 8.15 8.01 -8.72
CA ASP A 379 8.08 6.60 -8.99
C ASP A 379 7.93 5.80 -7.69
N ASN A 380 6.76 5.17 -7.54
CA ASN A 380 6.39 4.38 -6.37
C ASN A 380 6.57 5.12 -5.03
N GLY A 381 6.61 6.45 -5.04
CA GLY A 381 6.79 7.30 -3.89
C GLY A 381 8.23 7.37 -3.35
N ARG A 382 9.22 6.81 -4.04
CA ARG A 382 10.61 6.79 -3.57
C ARG A 382 11.34 8.09 -3.90
N VAL A 383 11.56 8.94 -2.90
CA VAL A 383 12.36 10.16 -3.00
C VAL A 383 13.82 9.82 -2.76
N LYS A 384 14.61 9.80 -3.83
CA LYS A 384 16.04 9.52 -3.85
C LYS A 384 16.72 10.27 -4.99
N ASP A 385 18.04 10.35 -4.94
CA ASP A 385 18.86 10.73 -6.08
C ASP A 385 19.43 9.47 -6.73
N GLU A 386 19.36 9.37 -8.04
CA GLU A 386 19.85 8.19 -8.80
C GLU A 386 20.29 8.60 -10.21
N GLY A 387 21.59 8.49 -10.49
CA GLY A 387 22.15 8.88 -11.79
C GLY A 387 21.92 10.37 -12.09
N SER A 388 21.32 10.66 -13.24
CA SER A 388 20.95 12.02 -13.64
C SER A 388 19.68 12.57 -12.94
N LEU A 389 18.88 11.69 -12.34
CA LEU A 389 17.66 12.10 -11.62
C LEU A 389 18.01 12.44 -10.17
N GLN A 390 18.06 13.75 -9.87
CA GLN A 390 18.39 14.28 -8.54
C GLN A 390 17.15 14.77 -7.81
N LEU A 391 16.15 13.86 -7.62
CA LEU A 391 14.84 14.21 -7.07
C LEU A 391 14.92 14.72 -5.63
N LYS A 392 15.63 14.03 -4.76
CA LYS A 392 15.77 14.39 -3.34
C LYS A 392 16.44 15.72 -3.18
N THR A 393 17.51 15.97 -3.95
CA THR A 393 18.24 17.24 -4.01
C THR A 393 17.34 18.39 -4.48
N ALA A 394 16.59 18.19 -5.56
CA ALA A 394 15.70 19.23 -6.09
C ALA A 394 14.59 19.61 -5.09
N LEU A 395 13.94 18.61 -4.46
CA LEU A 395 12.89 18.87 -3.49
C LEU A 395 13.43 19.65 -2.27
N ARG A 396 14.62 19.29 -1.78
CA ARG A 396 15.32 20.02 -0.70
C ARG A 396 15.57 21.46 -1.09
N GLU A 397 16.21 21.71 -2.24
CA GLU A 397 16.57 23.02 -2.73
C GLU A 397 15.34 23.94 -2.91
N ILE A 398 14.26 23.41 -3.49
CA ILE A 398 13.00 24.15 -3.64
C ILE A 398 12.43 24.55 -2.27
N VAL A 399 12.41 23.63 -1.30
CA VAL A 399 11.87 23.95 0.03
C VAL A 399 12.77 24.92 0.79
N GLU A 400 14.10 24.80 0.71
CA GLU A 400 15.05 25.72 1.35
C GLU A 400 14.97 27.13 0.76
N GLN A 401 14.89 27.24 -0.57
CA GLN A 401 14.92 28.52 -1.26
C GLN A 401 13.59 29.29 -1.19
N PHE A 402 12.45 28.57 -1.31
CA PHE A 402 11.14 29.21 -1.44
C PHE A 402 10.22 28.98 -0.24
N ASN A 403 10.64 28.21 0.77
CA ASN A 403 9.88 27.89 1.97
C ASN A 403 8.45 27.39 1.68
N LEU A 404 8.28 26.53 0.66
CA LEU A 404 6.99 26.05 0.19
C LEU A 404 6.47 24.90 1.05
N PRO A 405 5.19 24.93 1.46
CA PRO A 405 4.56 23.78 2.05
C PRO A 405 4.24 22.72 0.98
N ILE A 406 4.17 21.47 1.43
CA ILE A 406 3.96 20.30 0.59
C ILE A 406 2.65 19.63 0.97
N ARG A 407 1.95 19.03 -0.02
CA ARG A 407 0.90 18.04 0.19
C ARG A 407 1.28 16.72 -0.46
N LEU A 408 1.23 15.64 0.32
CA LEU A 408 1.44 14.29 -0.18
C LEU A 408 0.15 13.75 -0.79
N THR A 409 0.26 13.04 -1.91
CA THR A 409 -0.91 12.46 -2.56
C THR A 409 -1.12 10.99 -2.16
N PRO A 410 -2.37 10.46 -2.17
CA PRO A 410 -2.64 9.05 -1.96
C PRO A 410 -2.07 8.13 -3.06
N HIS A 411 -1.62 8.72 -4.17
CA HIS A 411 -0.97 8.03 -5.30
C HIS A 411 0.55 8.17 -5.28
N GLN A 412 1.11 8.39 -4.08
CA GLN A 412 2.55 8.39 -3.81
C GLN A 412 3.32 9.55 -4.47
N ASN A 413 2.64 10.59 -4.89
CA ASN A 413 3.19 11.81 -5.47
C ASN A 413 3.20 12.95 -4.44
N LEU A 414 3.71 14.11 -4.84
CA LEU A 414 3.89 15.30 -4.00
C LEU A 414 3.41 16.54 -4.75
N ILE A 415 2.80 17.48 -4.03
CA ILE A 415 2.38 18.79 -4.55
C ILE A 415 3.04 19.89 -3.72
N PHE A 416 3.80 20.75 -4.37
CA PHE A 416 4.21 22.05 -3.79
C PHE A 416 3.04 23.03 -3.85
N CYS A 417 2.74 23.69 -2.75
CA CYS A 417 1.63 24.63 -2.62
C CYS A 417 2.12 26.06 -2.45
N ASP A 418 1.23 27.03 -2.62
CA ASP A 418 1.43 28.45 -2.31
C ASP A 418 2.58 29.10 -3.10
N ILE A 419 2.83 28.65 -4.34
CA ILE A 419 3.92 29.14 -5.19
C ILE A 419 3.53 30.51 -5.78
N GLU A 420 4.34 31.55 -5.49
CA GLU A 420 4.19 32.83 -6.15
C GLU A 420 4.52 32.71 -7.65
N PRO A 421 3.76 33.36 -8.56
CA PRO A 421 3.99 33.25 -10.00
C PRO A 421 5.43 33.60 -10.42
N ASP A 422 6.05 34.54 -9.75
CA ASP A 422 7.44 34.99 -10.02
C ASP A 422 8.48 33.91 -9.70
N HIS A 423 8.16 32.95 -8.85
CA HIS A 423 9.04 31.82 -8.50
C HIS A 423 9.00 30.69 -9.54
N LYS A 424 7.99 30.67 -10.44
CA LYS A 424 7.77 29.56 -11.37
C LYS A 424 9.01 29.20 -12.19
N GLN A 425 9.66 30.22 -12.80
CA GLN A 425 10.80 29.96 -13.66
C GLN A 425 11.99 29.39 -12.86
N ALA A 426 12.29 29.97 -11.70
CA ALA A 426 13.40 29.49 -10.87
C ALA A 426 13.20 28.04 -10.38
N ILE A 427 11.96 27.68 -10.02
CA ILE A 427 11.62 26.29 -9.66
C ILE A 427 11.78 25.38 -10.89
N GLN A 428 11.32 25.84 -12.09
CA GLN A 428 11.47 25.06 -13.32
C GLN A 428 12.94 24.83 -13.68
N ASP A 429 13.81 25.81 -13.46
CA ASP A 429 15.25 25.69 -13.72
C ASP A 429 15.91 24.67 -12.78
N ILE A 430 15.51 24.62 -11.50
CA ILE A 430 15.95 23.60 -10.54
C ILE A 430 15.54 22.22 -11.02
N LEU A 431 14.25 22.03 -11.36
CA LEU A 431 13.73 20.74 -11.82
C LEU A 431 14.46 20.26 -13.07
N THR A 432 14.63 21.13 -14.07
CA THR A 432 15.31 20.83 -15.33
C THR A 432 16.75 20.41 -15.10
N ARG A 433 17.50 21.16 -14.28
CA ARG A 433 18.88 20.84 -13.91
C ARG A 433 19.00 19.49 -13.21
N CYS A 434 18.01 19.14 -12.38
CA CYS A 434 17.96 17.88 -11.63
C CYS A 434 17.30 16.72 -12.41
N GLY A 435 16.99 16.91 -13.68
CA GLY A 435 16.42 15.86 -14.55
C GLY A 435 14.96 15.52 -14.25
N ILE A 436 14.19 16.41 -13.60
CA ILE A 436 12.82 16.15 -13.17
C ILE A 436 11.82 16.74 -14.18
N VAL A 437 10.90 15.89 -14.61
CA VAL A 437 9.82 16.27 -15.51
C VAL A 437 8.68 16.94 -14.74
N SER A 438 8.31 18.16 -15.15
CA SER A 438 7.18 18.91 -14.59
C SER A 438 5.94 18.92 -15.49
N ASP A 439 6.07 18.51 -16.75
CA ASP A 439 4.94 18.36 -17.67
C ASP A 439 4.42 16.91 -17.65
N PRO A 440 3.23 16.65 -17.07
CA PRO A 440 2.71 15.30 -16.96
C PRO A 440 2.35 14.65 -18.29
N SER A 441 2.24 15.43 -19.39
CA SER A 441 1.96 14.89 -20.73
C SER A 441 3.14 14.15 -21.33
N THR A 442 4.35 14.40 -20.82
CA THR A 442 5.59 13.74 -21.27
C THR A 442 5.95 12.50 -20.43
N ILE A 443 5.22 12.25 -19.34
CA ILE A 443 5.39 11.03 -18.53
C ILE A 443 4.69 9.88 -19.24
N GLU A 444 5.38 8.75 -19.39
CA GLU A 444 4.78 7.55 -19.97
C GLU A 444 3.51 7.16 -19.17
N PRO A 445 2.32 7.06 -19.82
CA PRO A 445 1.06 6.92 -19.10
C PRO A 445 0.95 5.68 -18.21
N LEU A 446 1.54 4.53 -18.56
CA LEU A 446 1.55 3.37 -17.67
C LEU A 446 2.34 3.64 -16.39
N VAL A 447 3.44 4.39 -16.46
CA VAL A 447 4.24 4.81 -15.30
C VAL A 447 3.48 5.81 -14.45
N ARG A 448 2.85 6.81 -15.09
CA ARG A 448 2.09 7.88 -14.43
C ARG A 448 0.98 7.36 -13.52
N TYR A 449 0.29 6.29 -13.91
CA TYR A 449 -0.82 5.70 -13.15
C TYR A 449 -0.44 4.48 -12.32
N ALA A 450 0.82 4.06 -12.39
CA ALA A 450 1.31 2.90 -11.64
C ALA A 450 1.54 3.19 -10.15
N MET A 451 1.41 2.16 -9.34
CA MET A 451 1.79 2.20 -7.92
C MET A 451 2.34 0.85 -7.45
N ALA A 452 3.37 0.91 -6.60
CA ALA A 452 3.85 -0.28 -5.91
C ALA A 452 4.00 -0.06 -4.39
N CYS A 453 4.03 -1.16 -3.63
CA CYS A 453 4.41 -1.14 -2.21
C CYS A 453 5.93 -1.38 -2.08
N PRO A 454 6.56 -1.08 -0.90
CA PRO A 454 8.01 -1.29 -0.74
C PRO A 454 8.44 -2.74 -0.95
N ALA A 455 7.64 -3.70 -0.47
CA ALA A 455 7.91 -5.13 -0.49
C ALA A 455 9.33 -5.51 0.01
N LEU A 456 10.06 -6.35 -0.71
CA LEU A 456 11.44 -6.70 -0.40
C LEU A 456 12.37 -5.50 -0.65
N PRO A 457 13.46 -5.35 0.12
CA PRO A 457 13.93 -6.21 1.21
C PRO A 457 13.35 -5.88 2.58
N THR A 458 12.70 -4.72 2.76
CA THR A 458 12.40 -4.15 4.08
C THR A 458 11.09 -4.64 4.72
N CYS A 459 10.11 -5.03 3.92
CA CYS A 459 8.80 -5.44 4.46
C CYS A 459 8.82 -6.91 4.91
N GLY A 460 8.67 -7.14 6.23
CA GLY A 460 8.62 -8.49 6.80
C GLY A 460 7.44 -9.37 6.34
N LEU A 461 6.42 -8.75 5.72
CA LEU A 461 5.23 -9.45 5.20
C LEU A 461 5.31 -9.74 3.68
N ALA A 462 6.34 -9.23 2.99
CA ALA A 462 6.48 -9.44 1.56
C ALA A 462 6.80 -10.90 1.24
N ILE A 463 6.14 -11.43 0.21
CA ILE A 463 6.34 -12.77 -0.33
C ILE A 463 7.29 -12.66 -1.53
N THR A 464 7.16 -11.59 -2.33
CA THR A 464 7.95 -11.31 -3.51
C THR A 464 8.21 -9.80 -3.66
N GLU A 465 8.86 -9.41 -4.75
CA GLU A 465 9.16 -8.01 -5.10
C GLU A 465 7.90 -7.19 -5.43
N SER A 466 8.04 -5.89 -5.40
CA SER A 466 7.03 -4.95 -5.89
C SER A 466 7.68 -3.65 -6.39
N GLU A 467 8.13 -2.74 -5.50
CA GLU A 467 8.74 -1.46 -5.88
C GLU A 467 9.93 -1.62 -6.83
N ARG A 468 10.80 -2.61 -6.60
CA ARG A 468 11.97 -2.87 -7.44
C ARG A 468 11.63 -3.57 -8.76
N ALA A 469 10.51 -4.30 -8.83
CA ALA A 469 10.14 -5.08 -10.02
C ALA A 469 9.24 -4.31 -10.99
N ILE A 470 8.39 -3.41 -10.49
CA ILE A 470 7.35 -2.78 -11.32
C ILE A 470 7.90 -1.98 -12.50
N PRO A 471 9.04 -1.24 -12.42
CA PRO A 471 9.53 -0.51 -13.59
C PRO A 471 9.80 -1.42 -14.79
N GLY A 472 10.51 -2.52 -14.58
CA GLY A 472 10.78 -3.49 -15.65
C GLY A 472 9.52 -4.22 -16.15
N ILE A 473 8.52 -4.42 -15.28
CA ILE A 473 7.23 -4.99 -15.70
C ILE A 473 6.46 -4.01 -16.57
N LEU A 474 6.44 -2.72 -16.25
CA LEU A 474 5.78 -1.70 -17.06
C LEU A 474 6.44 -1.55 -18.44
N GLU A 475 7.77 -1.59 -18.52
CA GLU A 475 8.51 -1.58 -19.77
C GLU A 475 8.14 -2.78 -20.66
N ARG A 476 8.07 -3.98 -20.09
CA ARG A 476 7.64 -5.19 -20.79
C ARG A 476 6.20 -5.10 -21.26
N ILE A 477 5.28 -4.58 -20.42
CA ILE A 477 3.88 -4.37 -20.81
C ILE A 477 3.81 -3.35 -21.95
N ARG A 478 4.57 -2.24 -21.90
CA ARG A 478 4.61 -1.25 -23.00
C ARG A 478 5.07 -1.89 -24.31
N THR A 479 6.19 -2.62 -24.25
CA THR A 479 6.71 -3.33 -25.41
C THR A 479 5.68 -4.31 -26.01
N LEU A 480 4.97 -5.03 -25.15
CA LEU A 480 3.94 -5.96 -25.58
C LEU A 480 2.75 -5.23 -26.22
N LEU A 481 2.27 -4.12 -25.64
CA LEU A 481 1.22 -3.29 -26.20
C LEU A 481 1.61 -2.73 -27.59
N ASP A 482 2.86 -2.31 -27.76
CA ASP A 482 3.37 -1.83 -29.03
C ASP A 482 3.38 -2.95 -30.09
N GLN A 483 3.83 -4.16 -29.72
CA GLN A 483 3.83 -5.33 -30.58
C GLN A 483 2.44 -5.74 -31.08
N VAL A 484 1.44 -5.67 -30.20
CA VAL A 484 0.06 -6.00 -30.56
C VAL A 484 -0.70 -4.81 -31.20
N GLY A 485 -0.03 -3.65 -31.38
CA GLY A 485 -0.60 -2.45 -32.02
C GLY A 485 -1.59 -1.69 -31.13
N LEU A 486 -1.26 -1.58 -29.82
CA LEU A 486 -1.97 -0.82 -28.78
C LEU A 486 -1.06 0.27 -28.17
N GLN A 487 -0.17 0.86 -28.97
CA GLN A 487 0.87 1.81 -28.54
C GLN A 487 0.34 3.06 -27.83
N ASN A 488 -0.90 3.45 -28.07
CA ASN A 488 -1.54 4.61 -27.43
C ASN A 488 -2.39 4.24 -26.20
N GLU A 489 -2.47 2.95 -25.88
CA GLU A 489 -3.28 2.50 -24.76
C GLU A 489 -2.51 2.58 -23.45
N HIS A 490 -3.25 2.91 -22.40
CA HIS A 490 -2.78 2.90 -21.05
C HIS A 490 -3.91 2.50 -20.10
N PHE A 491 -3.54 1.97 -18.97
CA PHE A 491 -4.46 1.58 -17.92
C PHE A 491 -3.75 1.57 -16.55
N VAL A 492 -4.53 1.51 -15.50
CA VAL A 492 -4.00 1.54 -14.12
C VAL A 492 -3.36 0.21 -13.78
N VAL A 493 -2.03 0.20 -13.60
CA VAL A 493 -1.26 -0.96 -13.14
C VAL A 493 -0.83 -0.76 -11.70
N ARG A 494 -1.11 -1.74 -10.83
CA ARG A 494 -0.70 -1.68 -9.41
C ARG A 494 -0.14 -3.01 -8.93
N MET A 495 0.91 -2.92 -8.12
CA MET A 495 1.64 -4.11 -7.67
C MET A 495 1.84 -4.12 -6.15
N THR A 496 1.69 -5.30 -5.55
CA THR A 496 2.05 -5.53 -4.14
C THR A 496 2.77 -6.86 -3.96
N GLY A 497 3.78 -6.87 -3.09
CA GLY A 497 4.56 -8.08 -2.79
C GLY A 497 3.84 -9.09 -1.88
N CYS A 498 2.59 -8.85 -1.49
CA CYS A 498 1.76 -9.78 -0.70
C CYS A 498 0.28 -9.39 -0.73
N PRO A 499 -0.66 -10.24 -0.29
CA PRO A 499 -2.10 -9.98 -0.33
C PRO A 499 -2.62 -8.85 0.59
N ASN A 500 -1.78 -8.20 1.39
CA ASN A 500 -2.20 -7.03 2.19
C ASN A 500 -2.65 -5.83 1.35
N GLY A 501 -2.33 -5.79 0.04
CA GLY A 501 -2.86 -4.83 -0.90
C GLY A 501 -2.48 -3.37 -0.59
N CYS A 502 -1.23 -3.11 -0.15
CA CYS A 502 -0.81 -1.79 0.31
C CYS A 502 -0.83 -0.71 -0.79
N ALA A 503 -0.56 -1.09 -2.05
CA ALA A 503 -0.68 -0.24 -3.23
C ALA A 503 -2.03 -0.41 -3.96
N ARG A 504 -3.02 -1.00 -3.32
CA ARG A 504 -4.41 -1.16 -3.81
C ARG A 504 -4.55 -1.88 -5.17
N PRO A 505 -3.87 -3.03 -5.39
CA PRO A 505 -3.93 -3.75 -6.67
C PRO A 505 -5.34 -4.23 -7.00
N TYR A 506 -6.18 -4.45 -6.00
CA TYR A 506 -7.58 -4.86 -6.14
C TYR A 506 -8.52 -3.77 -6.69
N MET A 507 -8.03 -2.55 -6.91
CA MET A 507 -8.76 -1.44 -7.54
C MET A 507 -8.18 -1.09 -8.92
N ALA A 508 -7.13 -1.78 -9.35
CA ALA A 508 -6.46 -1.53 -10.62
C ALA A 508 -7.18 -2.24 -11.78
N GLU A 509 -7.02 -1.72 -12.99
CA GLU A 509 -7.45 -2.41 -14.20
C GLU A 509 -6.61 -3.67 -14.42
N LEU A 510 -5.30 -3.60 -14.07
CA LEU A 510 -4.35 -4.70 -14.04
C LEU A 510 -3.60 -4.71 -12.70
N GLY A 511 -3.91 -5.68 -11.84
CA GLY A 511 -3.37 -5.79 -10.49
C GLY A 511 -2.46 -7.00 -10.32
N PHE A 512 -1.26 -6.80 -9.76
CA PHE A 512 -0.31 -7.85 -9.38
C PHE A 512 -0.25 -8.01 -7.87
N VAL A 513 -0.51 -9.21 -7.37
CA VAL A 513 -0.52 -9.51 -5.92
C VAL A 513 0.42 -10.66 -5.63
N GLY A 514 1.50 -10.41 -4.89
CA GLY A 514 2.50 -11.43 -4.55
C GLY A 514 1.90 -12.69 -3.94
N SER A 515 2.15 -13.86 -4.55
CA SER A 515 1.61 -15.16 -4.17
C SER A 515 2.69 -16.19 -3.82
N ALA A 516 3.86 -16.10 -4.47
CA ALA A 516 5.05 -16.93 -4.21
C ALA A 516 6.31 -16.14 -4.62
N PRO A 517 7.53 -16.59 -4.33
CA PRO A 517 8.72 -15.98 -4.89
C PRO A 517 8.62 -15.83 -6.41
N GLU A 518 8.94 -14.63 -6.91
CA GLU A 518 8.91 -14.27 -8.33
C GLU A 518 7.55 -14.54 -9.03
N SER A 519 6.46 -14.63 -8.23
CA SER A 519 5.12 -14.97 -8.75
C SER A 519 4.04 -14.09 -8.12
N TYR A 520 2.99 -13.83 -8.93
CA TYR A 520 1.88 -12.95 -8.56
C TYR A 520 0.54 -13.58 -8.91
N GLN A 521 -0.49 -13.29 -8.14
CA GLN A 521 -1.87 -13.39 -8.65
C GLN A 521 -2.11 -12.23 -9.61
N LEU A 522 -2.81 -12.50 -10.71
CA LEU A 522 -3.26 -11.49 -11.66
C LEU A 522 -4.72 -11.15 -11.39
N TRP A 523 -5.00 -9.87 -11.21
CA TRP A 523 -6.32 -9.32 -10.95
C TRP A 523 -6.71 -8.38 -12.08
N LEU A 524 -7.89 -8.56 -12.67
CA LEU A 524 -8.39 -7.79 -13.81
C LEU A 524 -9.74 -7.17 -13.51
N GLY A 525 -10.14 -6.14 -14.28
CA GLY A 525 -11.49 -5.61 -14.30
C GLY A 525 -11.78 -4.51 -13.30
N GLY A 526 -10.78 -3.94 -12.60
CA GLY A 526 -10.96 -2.68 -11.88
C GLY A 526 -11.30 -1.54 -12.84
N SER A 527 -11.94 -0.47 -12.36
CA SER A 527 -12.25 0.67 -13.21
C SER A 527 -11.11 1.71 -13.25
N PRO A 528 -10.97 2.49 -14.32
CA PRO A 528 -9.96 3.57 -14.41
C PRO A 528 -10.16 4.62 -13.29
N ASN A 529 -11.41 4.86 -12.88
CA ASN A 529 -11.75 5.77 -11.78
C ASN A 529 -11.65 5.14 -10.39
N GLN A 530 -11.24 3.86 -10.30
CA GLN A 530 -11.01 3.14 -9.05
C GLN A 530 -12.29 3.04 -8.17
N THR A 531 -13.42 2.82 -8.82
CA THR A 531 -14.74 2.71 -8.20
C THR A 531 -15.26 1.27 -8.16
N ARG A 532 -14.60 0.35 -8.86
CA ARG A 532 -14.93 -1.08 -8.96
C ARG A 532 -13.73 -1.94 -8.55
N LEU A 533 -13.99 -3.06 -7.85
CA LEU A 533 -12.96 -4.05 -7.57
C LEU A 533 -12.60 -4.85 -8.82
N ALA A 534 -11.30 -5.06 -9.02
CA ALA A 534 -10.79 -6.14 -9.85
C ALA A 534 -11.13 -7.49 -9.21
N LEU A 535 -11.22 -8.52 -10.02
CA LEU A 535 -11.42 -9.90 -9.62
C LEU A 535 -10.20 -10.77 -9.96
N PRO A 536 -9.97 -11.89 -9.26
CA PRO A 536 -8.84 -12.77 -9.54
C PRO A 536 -9.04 -13.47 -10.88
N TYR A 537 -8.11 -13.22 -11.81
CA TYR A 537 -8.10 -13.87 -13.13
C TYR A 537 -7.19 -15.11 -13.12
N MET A 538 -5.99 -15.00 -12.51
CA MET A 538 -5.00 -16.07 -12.44
C MET A 538 -4.39 -16.12 -11.04
N GLU A 539 -4.32 -17.31 -10.46
CA GLU A 539 -3.79 -17.51 -9.10
C GLU A 539 -2.25 -17.43 -9.02
N ARG A 540 -1.56 -17.75 -10.11
CA ARG A 540 -0.11 -17.73 -10.13
C ARG A 540 0.41 -17.44 -11.53
N LEU A 541 0.98 -16.25 -11.70
CA LEU A 541 1.75 -15.81 -12.85
C LEU A 541 3.21 -15.70 -12.43
N HIS A 542 4.10 -16.50 -12.98
CA HIS A 542 5.54 -16.32 -12.79
C HIS A 542 6.01 -15.14 -13.64
N HIS A 543 6.95 -14.34 -13.14
CA HIS A 543 7.35 -13.11 -13.83
C HIS A 543 7.95 -13.37 -15.24
N ASN A 544 8.53 -14.54 -15.47
CA ASN A 544 9.06 -14.91 -16.80
C ASN A 544 7.96 -15.19 -17.83
N ASP A 545 6.73 -15.48 -17.38
CA ASP A 545 5.63 -15.86 -18.27
C ASP A 545 4.71 -14.64 -18.58
N LEU A 546 5.16 -13.41 -18.24
CA LEU A 546 4.34 -12.21 -18.29
C LEU A 546 3.76 -11.98 -19.69
N GLU A 547 4.60 -11.99 -20.72
CA GLU A 547 4.20 -11.71 -22.09
C GLU A 547 3.26 -12.80 -22.61
N THR A 548 3.63 -14.07 -22.45
CA THR A 548 2.85 -15.23 -22.89
C THR A 548 1.42 -15.18 -22.33
N GLN A 549 1.26 -14.75 -21.08
CA GLN A 549 -0.04 -14.71 -20.42
C GLN A 549 -0.84 -13.44 -20.71
N LEU A 550 -0.19 -12.29 -20.96
CA LEU A 550 -0.87 -11.02 -21.22
C LEU A 550 -1.16 -10.79 -22.70
N GLU A 551 -0.33 -11.30 -23.63
CA GLU A 551 -0.48 -11.10 -25.05
C GLU A 551 -1.89 -11.48 -25.55
N PRO A 552 -2.42 -12.70 -25.32
CA PRO A 552 -3.75 -13.06 -25.79
C PRO A 552 -4.84 -12.16 -25.23
N ILE A 553 -4.69 -11.67 -23.98
CA ILE A 553 -5.67 -10.77 -23.36
C ILE A 553 -5.68 -9.41 -24.09
N PHE A 554 -4.50 -8.86 -24.39
CA PHE A 554 -4.39 -7.58 -25.11
C PHE A 554 -4.84 -7.69 -26.56
N VAL A 555 -4.55 -8.81 -27.25
CA VAL A 555 -5.08 -9.09 -28.60
C VAL A 555 -6.60 -9.16 -28.56
N TYR A 556 -7.19 -9.82 -27.58
CA TYR A 556 -8.64 -9.90 -27.42
C TYR A 556 -9.27 -8.55 -27.13
N PHE A 557 -8.66 -7.74 -26.25
CA PHE A 557 -9.05 -6.36 -26.00
C PHE A 557 -9.04 -5.54 -27.28
N LYS A 558 -7.94 -5.54 -28.04
CA LYS A 558 -7.86 -4.83 -29.33
C LYS A 558 -8.97 -5.21 -30.28
N LYS A 559 -9.30 -6.52 -30.34
CA LYS A 559 -10.27 -7.08 -31.27
C LYS A 559 -11.72 -6.73 -30.96
N LEU A 560 -12.10 -6.67 -29.67
CA LEU A 560 -13.50 -6.59 -29.23
C LEU A 560 -13.84 -5.37 -28.36
N ARG A 561 -12.88 -4.47 -28.08
CA ARG A 561 -13.19 -3.26 -27.31
C ARG A 561 -14.17 -2.34 -28.02
N GLN A 562 -14.99 -1.69 -27.26
CA GLN A 562 -15.88 -0.62 -27.75
C GLN A 562 -15.12 0.70 -27.85
N SER A 563 -15.67 1.69 -28.57
CA SER A 563 -15.05 3.00 -28.68
C SER A 563 -14.96 3.69 -27.32
N GLY A 564 -13.74 4.08 -26.91
CA GLY A 564 -13.48 4.73 -25.62
C GLY A 564 -13.53 3.81 -24.41
N GLU A 565 -13.70 2.50 -24.59
CA GLU A 565 -13.72 1.54 -23.51
C GLU A 565 -12.32 1.31 -22.95
N SER A 566 -12.17 1.41 -21.63
CA SER A 566 -10.93 1.10 -20.93
C SER A 566 -10.66 -0.40 -20.87
N PHE A 567 -9.40 -0.78 -20.61
CA PHE A 567 -9.02 -2.18 -20.47
C PHE A 567 -9.77 -2.89 -19.32
N GLY A 568 -9.92 -2.22 -18.18
CA GLY A 568 -10.64 -2.78 -17.04
C GLY A 568 -12.13 -2.91 -17.27
N ASP A 569 -12.76 -1.94 -17.97
CA ASP A 569 -14.19 -2.01 -18.32
C ASP A 569 -14.45 -3.10 -19.34
N PHE A 570 -13.55 -3.29 -20.31
CA PHE A 570 -13.58 -4.41 -21.24
C PHE A 570 -13.53 -5.77 -20.50
N CYS A 571 -12.60 -5.95 -19.58
CA CYS A 571 -12.48 -7.20 -18.84
C CYS A 571 -13.74 -7.51 -18.02
N ASP A 572 -14.34 -6.48 -17.40
CA ASP A 572 -15.59 -6.61 -16.64
C ASP A 572 -16.78 -6.96 -17.54
N ARG A 573 -16.92 -6.29 -18.68
CA ARG A 573 -18.01 -6.50 -19.64
C ARG A 573 -17.96 -7.86 -20.31
N VAL A 574 -16.78 -8.28 -20.77
CA VAL A 574 -16.62 -9.52 -21.54
C VAL A 574 -16.64 -10.75 -20.63
N GLY A 575 -16.13 -10.61 -19.41
CA GLY A 575 -16.04 -11.67 -18.43
C GLY A 575 -14.83 -12.60 -18.63
N PHE A 576 -14.38 -13.21 -17.55
CA PHE A 576 -13.11 -13.96 -17.56
C PHE A 576 -13.18 -15.30 -18.28
N ASP A 577 -14.35 -15.91 -18.36
CA ASP A 577 -14.48 -17.18 -19.07
C ASP A 577 -14.24 -17.01 -20.57
N ALA A 578 -14.80 -15.95 -21.18
CA ALA A 578 -14.55 -15.61 -22.57
C ALA A 578 -13.08 -15.22 -22.84
N ILE A 579 -12.45 -14.50 -21.88
CA ILE A 579 -11.01 -14.15 -21.97
C ILE A 579 -10.16 -15.42 -21.94
N ARG A 580 -10.43 -16.36 -21.02
CA ARG A 580 -9.71 -17.63 -20.90
C ARG A 580 -9.90 -18.53 -22.15
N GLU A 581 -11.13 -18.59 -22.67
CA GLU A 581 -11.44 -19.36 -23.89
C GLU A 581 -10.65 -18.81 -25.07
N PHE A 582 -10.65 -17.49 -25.27
CA PHE A 582 -9.86 -16.84 -26.32
C PHE A 582 -8.36 -17.09 -26.13
N ALA A 583 -7.83 -16.96 -24.92
CA ALA A 583 -6.41 -17.19 -24.64
C ALA A 583 -5.98 -18.62 -24.97
N ALA A 584 -6.78 -19.63 -24.59
CA ALA A 584 -6.51 -21.03 -24.90
C ALA A 584 -6.52 -21.31 -26.43
N GLN A 585 -7.44 -20.68 -27.17
CA GLN A 585 -7.46 -20.81 -28.64
C GLN A 585 -6.28 -20.10 -29.30
N TYR A 586 -5.85 -18.94 -28.75
CA TYR A 586 -4.71 -18.18 -29.24
C TYR A 586 -3.41 -18.95 -29.07
N GLU A 587 -3.17 -19.56 -27.91
CA GLU A 587 -2.00 -20.42 -27.64
C GLU A 587 -1.95 -21.61 -28.59
N SER A 588 -3.07 -22.25 -28.90
CA SER A 588 -3.11 -23.41 -29.83
C SER A 588 -2.77 -23.04 -31.26
N GLN A 589 -3.02 -21.78 -31.70
CA GLN A 589 -2.72 -21.29 -33.04
C GLN A 589 -1.28 -20.80 -33.19
N THR A 590 -0.63 -20.40 -32.10
CA THR A 590 0.73 -19.86 -32.09
C THR A 590 1.79 -20.91 -31.69
N ALA A 591 1.36 -22.06 -31.19
CA ALA A 591 2.27 -23.17 -30.91
C ALA A 591 2.94 -23.62 -32.21
N PRO A 592 4.28 -23.74 -32.30
CA PRO A 592 4.95 -24.27 -33.48
C PRO A 592 4.41 -25.69 -33.76
N GLU A 593 3.94 -25.92 -34.99
CA GLU A 593 3.63 -27.28 -35.47
C GLU A 593 4.87 -28.14 -35.26
N THR A 594 4.87 -28.98 -34.25
CA THR A 594 5.84 -30.06 -34.13
C THR A 594 5.43 -31.10 -35.20
N GLY A 595 5.89 -30.86 -36.42
CA GLY A 595 5.83 -31.87 -37.50
C GLY A 595 6.69 -33.07 -37.12
N ILE A 596 6.05 -34.04 -36.47
CA ILE A 596 6.54 -35.40 -36.49
C ILE A 596 5.77 -36.09 -37.62
N THR A 597 6.35 -36.08 -38.81
CA THR A 597 5.99 -37.08 -39.84
C THR A 597 6.59 -38.39 -39.40
N ASP A 598 5.75 -39.23 -38.82
CA ASP A 598 6.07 -40.64 -38.57
C ASP A 598 5.79 -41.41 -39.86
N ASP A 599 6.80 -41.58 -40.70
CA ASP A 599 6.82 -42.54 -41.79
C ASP A 599 7.73 -43.69 -41.34
N SER A 600 7.15 -44.73 -40.73
CA SER A 600 7.69 -46.08 -40.83
C SER A 600 6.57 -47.10 -40.45
N ASP A 601 6.01 -47.67 -41.48
CA ASP A 601 5.35 -48.99 -41.49
C ASP A 601 6.22 -50.07 -40.89
N GLY A 602 5.64 -50.99 -40.10
CA GLY A 602 6.28 -52.26 -39.79
C GLY A 602 5.78 -53.01 -38.56
N LEU A 603 4.60 -53.63 -38.70
CA LEU A 603 4.21 -54.97 -38.23
C LEU A 603 4.55 -55.47 -36.78
N VAL A 604 3.45 -55.75 -36.04
CA VAL A 604 3.06 -57.04 -35.39
C VAL A 604 3.88 -57.44 -34.14
N GLU A 605 3.33 -57.72 -33.00
CA GLU A 605 2.36 -58.67 -32.49
C GLU A 605 2.09 -58.50 -30.99
N THR A 606 0.87 -58.72 -30.67
CA THR A 606 0.22 -59.12 -29.43
C THR A 606 1.05 -59.70 -28.29
N MET A 607 0.76 -59.33 -27.04
CA MET A 607 0.07 -60.18 -26.06
C MET A 607 -0.29 -59.42 -24.76
N ALA A 608 -1.44 -59.77 -24.30
CA ALA A 608 -2.14 -59.45 -23.07
C ALA A 608 -1.37 -59.77 -21.76
N ASP A 609 -1.57 -59.19 -20.67
CA ASP A 609 -2.63 -59.44 -19.71
C ASP A 609 -2.32 -58.76 -18.33
N SER A 610 -3.36 -58.25 -17.77
CA SER A 610 -3.85 -58.27 -16.38
C SER A 610 -3.09 -57.55 -15.24
N THR A 611 -3.89 -56.77 -14.64
CA THR A 611 -4.32 -56.71 -13.22
C THR A 611 -3.68 -55.70 -12.28
N THR A 612 -4.61 -54.87 -11.84
CA THR A 612 -4.89 -54.39 -10.46
C THR A 612 -4.00 -53.38 -9.75
N ALA A 613 -4.71 -52.31 -9.42
CA ALA A 613 -4.58 -51.30 -8.41
C ALA A 613 -4.19 -51.78 -6.99
N PRO A 614 -4.29 -50.89 -6.00
CA PRO A 614 -3.50 -49.72 -5.59
C PRO A 614 -2.84 -49.98 -4.22
N ILE A 615 -2.10 -49.05 -3.64
CA ILE A 615 -1.99 -48.84 -2.16
C ILE A 615 -0.97 -47.74 -1.84
N THR A 616 -1.46 -46.70 -1.20
CA THR A 616 -1.08 -45.93 0.00
C THR A 616 0.37 -45.77 0.45
N GLU A 617 0.65 -44.50 0.70
CA GLU A 617 1.27 -43.85 1.90
C GLU A 617 2.61 -44.34 2.48
N GLU A 618 3.30 -43.29 2.87
CA GLU A 618 4.17 -43.05 4.03
C GLU A 618 5.67 -43.21 3.89
N SER A 619 6.29 -42.05 4.16
CA SER A 619 7.36 -41.72 5.11
C SER A 619 8.77 -42.26 4.86
N GLU A 620 9.63 -41.37 5.06
CA GLU A 620 10.80 -41.26 5.94
C GLU A 620 12.09 -40.79 5.31
N ALA A 621 12.66 -39.87 6.05
CA ALA A 621 13.95 -39.22 5.87
C ALA A 621 15.12 -40.22 5.97
N GLN A 622 16.20 -39.97 5.24
CA GLN A 622 17.53 -40.35 5.72
C GLN A 622 18.58 -39.30 5.33
N GLU A 623 19.12 -38.69 6.39
CA GLU A 623 20.40 -37.99 6.41
C GLU A 623 21.53 -38.91 6.00
N VAL A 624 22.48 -38.38 5.19
CA VAL A 624 23.88 -38.85 5.25
C VAL A 624 24.77 -37.64 5.31
N ALA A 625 25.42 -37.49 6.45
CA ALA A 625 26.53 -36.59 6.70
C ALA A 625 27.84 -37.19 6.18
N ILE A 626 28.68 -36.36 5.55
CA ILE A 626 30.15 -36.53 5.59
C ILE A 626 30.86 -35.17 5.50
N ALA A 627 31.46 -34.86 6.59
CA ALA A 627 32.74 -34.23 6.95
C ALA A 627 33.38 -33.14 6.08
N ASN A 628 33.61 -32.05 6.77
CA ASN A 628 34.65 -31.01 6.77
C ASN A 628 35.86 -31.18 5.88
N THR A 629 36.21 -30.13 5.15
CA THR A 629 37.51 -29.46 5.32
C THR A 629 37.44 -27.99 4.94
N THR A 630 37.91 -27.14 5.82
CA THR A 630 38.09 -25.70 5.81
C THR A 630 38.98 -25.21 4.65
N VAL A 631 38.58 -24.13 3.99
CA VAL A 631 39.43 -22.96 3.69
C VAL A 631 38.52 -21.77 3.37
N ALA A 632 38.71 -20.66 4.06
CA ALA A 632 38.05 -19.40 3.90
C ALA A 632 38.48 -18.68 2.62
N SER A 633 37.50 -18.22 1.82
CA SER A 633 37.67 -16.98 1.05
C SER A 633 36.28 -16.47 0.65
N SER A 634 35.99 -15.24 1.02
CA SER A 634 34.82 -14.49 0.63
C SER A 634 34.74 -14.37 -0.91
N LYS A 635 33.75 -15.01 -1.52
CA LYS A 635 33.42 -14.77 -2.94
C LYS A 635 31.96 -14.29 -3.04
N THR A 636 31.84 -13.01 -3.29
CA THR A 636 30.60 -12.38 -3.77
C THR A 636 30.23 -13.05 -5.11
N ARG A 637 29.14 -13.83 -5.13
CA ARG A 637 28.60 -14.41 -6.36
C ARG A 637 27.92 -13.31 -7.16
N ARG A 638 28.58 -12.80 -8.19
CA ARG A 638 27.90 -12.00 -9.23
C ARG A 638 27.23 -12.98 -10.20
N ARG A 639 25.90 -12.80 -10.39
CA ARG A 639 25.17 -13.53 -11.45
C ARG A 639 25.45 -12.85 -12.77
N VAL A 640 25.91 -13.63 -13.77
CA VAL A 640 25.97 -13.21 -15.16
C VAL A 640 24.72 -13.73 -15.85
N SER A 641 23.93 -12.84 -16.43
CA SER A 641 22.79 -13.20 -17.28
C SER A 641 23.29 -13.43 -18.71
N LEU A 642 23.00 -14.60 -19.27
CA LEU A 642 23.32 -14.93 -20.65
C LEU A 642 22.05 -14.78 -21.50
N GLN A 643 22.19 -14.29 -22.73
CA GLN A 643 21.11 -14.29 -23.71
C GLN A 643 20.64 -15.72 -24.02
N HIS A 644 19.41 -15.91 -24.38
CA HIS A 644 18.76 -17.24 -24.47
C HIS A 644 19.46 -18.20 -25.43
N ASP A 645 19.92 -17.73 -26.58
CA ASP A 645 20.68 -18.49 -27.56
C ASP A 645 22.09 -18.90 -27.06
N ILE A 646 22.76 -18.02 -26.32
CA ILE A 646 24.03 -18.30 -25.65
C ILE A 646 23.82 -19.30 -24.52
N TYR A 647 22.77 -19.15 -23.72
CA TYR A 647 22.41 -20.08 -22.65
C TYR A 647 22.22 -21.50 -23.19
N SER A 648 21.48 -21.67 -24.29
CA SER A 648 21.20 -22.96 -24.91
C SER A 648 22.49 -23.61 -25.43
N LYS A 649 23.36 -22.84 -26.10
CA LYS A 649 24.69 -23.32 -26.57
C LYS A 649 25.62 -23.71 -25.44
N VAL A 650 25.65 -22.94 -24.35
CA VAL A 650 26.47 -23.25 -23.16
C VAL A 650 25.97 -24.53 -22.50
N LYS A 651 24.64 -24.72 -22.38
CA LYS A 651 24.03 -25.93 -21.81
C LYS A 651 24.39 -27.19 -22.62
N GLU A 652 24.26 -27.12 -23.94
CA GLU A 652 24.54 -28.22 -24.83
C GLU A 652 26.06 -28.58 -24.82
N THR A 653 26.91 -27.54 -24.81
CA THR A 653 28.37 -27.74 -24.77
C THR A 653 28.84 -28.31 -23.43
N ALA A 654 28.25 -27.85 -22.31
CA ALA A 654 28.51 -28.39 -20.98
C ALA A 654 28.12 -29.87 -20.88
N ALA A 655 26.95 -30.25 -21.40
CA ALA A 655 26.50 -31.64 -21.45
C ALA A 655 27.41 -32.51 -22.28
N ARG A 656 27.89 -32.02 -23.45
CA ARG A 656 28.80 -32.71 -24.33
C ARG A 656 30.18 -32.95 -23.73
N GLN A 657 30.63 -32.04 -22.85
CA GLN A 657 31.95 -32.11 -22.18
C GLN A 657 31.86 -32.71 -20.76
N GLY A 658 30.68 -33.17 -20.31
CA GLY A 658 30.52 -33.73 -18.98
C GLY A 658 30.78 -32.74 -17.83
N LYS A 659 30.63 -31.43 -18.09
CA LYS A 659 30.88 -30.32 -17.14
C LYS A 659 29.59 -29.66 -16.73
N SER A 660 29.57 -29.01 -15.55
CA SER A 660 28.48 -28.12 -15.21
C SER A 660 28.57 -26.82 -16.04
N MET A 661 27.43 -26.17 -16.31
CA MET A 661 27.42 -24.88 -17.02
C MET A 661 28.30 -23.84 -16.33
N THR A 662 28.35 -23.83 -15.00
CA THR A 662 29.18 -22.91 -14.21
C THR A 662 30.68 -23.16 -14.45
N GLN A 663 31.10 -24.42 -14.57
CA GLN A 663 32.49 -24.75 -14.89
C GLN A 663 32.85 -24.27 -16.29
N LEU A 664 32.01 -24.54 -17.30
CA LEU A 664 32.27 -24.12 -18.68
C LEU A 664 32.33 -22.59 -18.83
N VAL A 665 31.42 -21.84 -18.15
CA VAL A 665 31.45 -20.38 -18.19
C VAL A 665 32.69 -19.81 -17.50
N ASN A 666 33.09 -20.37 -16.36
CA ASN A 666 34.30 -19.93 -15.66
C ASN A 666 35.56 -20.16 -16.50
N GLU A 667 35.68 -21.33 -17.14
CA GLU A 667 36.79 -21.63 -18.05
C GLU A 667 36.84 -20.67 -19.26
N ALA A 668 35.66 -20.35 -19.84
CA ALA A 668 35.56 -19.40 -20.95
C ALA A 668 35.99 -17.99 -20.53
N VAL A 669 35.59 -17.56 -19.34
CA VAL A 669 35.95 -16.25 -18.77
C VAL A 669 37.47 -16.23 -18.46
N GLU A 670 38.05 -17.30 -17.92
CA GLU A 670 39.48 -17.37 -17.66
C GLU A 670 40.31 -17.31 -18.95
N ILE A 671 39.86 -18.02 -20.00
CA ILE A 671 40.49 -17.96 -21.32
C ILE A 671 40.40 -16.55 -21.91
N TYR A 672 39.24 -15.90 -21.81
CA TYR A 672 39.05 -14.55 -22.30
C TYR A 672 39.94 -13.54 -21.56
N LEU A 673 40.05 -13.64 -20.25
CA LEU A 673 40.89 -12.76 -19.43
C LEU A 673 42.40 -12.99 -19.72
N LYS A 674 42.80 -14.22 -19.98
CA LYS A 674 44.20 -14.52 -20.40
C LYS A 674 44.55 -13.99 -21.78
N ASN A 675 43.56 -13.79 -22.65
CA ASN A 675 43.78 -13.21 -23.99
C ASN A 675 43.71 -11.68 -24.00
N LEU A 676 43.31 -11.06 -22.88
CA LEU A 676 43.32 -9.61 -22.68
C LEU A 676 44.55 -9.09 -21.94
N SER A 677 45.33 -9.97 -21.34
CA SER A 677 46.64 -9.72 -20.73
C SER A 677 47.78 -10.03 -21.71
#